data_ef3616f355d0de203300cc5bf9846866
#
_entry.id   ef3616f355d0de203300cc5bf9846866
#
_cell.length_a   1.000
_cell.length_b   1.000
_cell.length_c   1.000
_cell.angle_alpha   90.00
_cell.angle_beta   90.00
_cell.angle_gamma   90.00
#
_symmetry.space_group_name_H-M   'P 1'
#
loop_
_entity.id
_entity.type
_entity.pdbx_description
1 polymer ?
#
loop_
_entity_poly.entity_id
_entity_poly.type
_entity_poly.pdbx_seq_one_letter_code
_entity_poly.pdbx_strand_id
1 'polypeptide(L)'
;MIAPLLRSTFFALFFLFCFSAKAQCLYTLEMFDLYGDGWNGGTLTINSGGNPASFTLDNFNDDGMDSTLTFSVTEGAPLIISYVSGNFTAEVSFNIYDNSGTLFLTGAAPVSGILFDGIGECVDCAKPAGFAVENVWDNRAKLRWQPNFNGANAPISWRVIYGPQGFSPGAGEGDTLDVNLPKVTILGLQKKTWYDVYVQQYCDVAGGYSELAGPVSFQTYWTNDVGISGVLSPVSSCELGFDSVKVILSNFGAAPQSLINFRYSVNGTDAPVVPPSDGFFTGILGKDSSVVIAFETITDFSAPGEYRIDVFTLLSDDEDVLNDTFTYYVNNRLQPEYVQDFETWDGGWTPGGQNPSWEFGTPNKPSIPTAASGKNAWVTSLTGFVNFSEFSYLESPCFDFSALTEDPAIEFSLIYELQEEYDLAWLEMSLDGGQNWEKIGEIGEGKNWYTAENQFFSLGEGWSGRSNGWITARHSLPNSAGVAEVHLRFAVATSPFFVNGGIGIDDVHIFESFVKDLAGLSISTLGDKAECGLENDQILFSFVNFGNQSQSGIQVACSINDSAPVLQNVGGSLATDQAITHTFSVPFDSRDSVFDIKCWTVLNGDQATNNDTVTYTISHVARPVPYQENFELLNEPPTDWMYNPEFGFSVTDQHNNISKVLAFNLYSGNSEFTADLPRLGNIRMGDSLRFTYRITNFASQGQTPTILQGGSKIEVQVSTDCGETYTTVHTISAFNHSPSTFMKERKISLDAYAGQAIKIRFHGVWGASDFWFDLDNINLLSCPSTMELTAELTPASPGLSDGAATVNVGIGNPPYTYQWSNSSTAQTATGLASGMYTVTVSDAFGCSDVLNLTLGSSSSTTDFEGFAKISLYPNPTSGIVTLEASFSRTMEAQIEIFNPLGQRVWYILSGATEQLSQSFDLENYPDGLYLVRLSADGKTLTRKLLKE
;
A
#
# COMPACT_ATOMS: atom_id res chain seq x y z
N MET A 1 -46.98 -77.47 15.20
CA MET A 1 -48.27 -78.18 14.89
C MET A 1 -49.21 -77.07 14.38
N ILE A 2 -49.45 -77.08 13.07
CA ILE A 2 -50.78 -77.01 12.39
C ILE A 2 -51.51 -75.63 12.52
N ALA A 3 -51.57 -74.99 11.45
CA ALA A 3 -52.57 -73.99 11.02
C ALA A 3 -53.95 -74.61 10.97
N PRO A 4 -55.16 -73.93 10.76
CA PRO A 4 -55.37 -73.10 9.54
C PRO A 4 -56.37 -71.92 9.68
N LEU A 5 -56.25 -71.01 8.63
CA LEU A 5 -57.30 -70.33 7.84
C LEU A 5 -58.65 -69.93 8.47
N LEU A 6 -59.04 -68.64 8.37
CA LEU A 6 -60.30 -68.30 7.71
C LEU A 6 -60.22 -66.86 7.08
N ARG A 7 -60.59 -66.73 5.78
CA ARG A 7 -60.87 -65.58 4.98
C ARG A 7 -62.15 -64.88 5.48
N SER A 8 -62.10 -63.50 5.52
CA SER A 8 -63.33 -62.73 5.20
C SER A 8 -62.89 -61.41 4.51
N THR A 9 -63.41 -61.32 3.30
CA THR A 9 -63.37 -60.19 2.39
C THR A 9 -64.12 -59.00 2.99
N PHE A 10 -63.38 -57.79 3.16
CA PHE A 10 -64.09 -56.55 3.27
C PHE A 10 -63.58 -55.64 2.14
N PHE A 11 -64.53 -55.28 1.24
CA PHE A 11 -64.29 -54.24 0.22
C PHE A 11 -64.30 -52.92 0.96
N ALA A 12 -63.09 -52.31 1.08
CA ALA A 12 -62.95 -50.90 1.50
C ALA A 12 -62.53 -50.09 0.25
N LEU A 13 -63.39 -49.19 -0.15
CA LEU A 13 -63.19 -48.20 -1.20
C LEU A 13 -62.05 -47.31 -0.73
N PHE A 14 -60.86 -47.49 -1.30
CA PHE A 14 -59.74 -46.60 -1.12
C PHE A 14 -59.94 -45.40 -2.08
N PHE A 15 -60.34 -44.24 -1.55
CA PHE A 15 -60.18 -42.96 -2.20
C PHE A 15 -58.67 -42.71 -2.32
N LEU A 16 -58.12 -42.87 -3.51
CA LEU A 16 -56.79 -42.39 -3.83
C LEU A 16 -56.83 -40.85 -3.80
N PHE A 17 -56.46 -40.24 -2.67
CA PHE A 17 -55.97 -38.89 -2.69
C PHE A 17 -54.61 -38.95 -3.34
N CYS A 18 -54.54 -38.61 -4.60
CA CYS A 18 -53.29 -38.27 -5.30
C CYS A 18 -52.75 -36.97 -4.68
N PHE A 19 -51.94 -37.11 -3.65
CA PHE A 19 -51.07 -36.00 -3.26
C PHE A 19 -50.06 -35.87 -4.36
N SER A 20 -50.26 -34.93 -5.27
CA SER A 20 -49.19 -34.50 -6.13
C SER A 20 -48.09 -33.92 -5.26
N ALA A 21 -47.03 -34.65 -5.00
CA ALA A 21 -45.82 -34.08 -4.42
C ALA A 21 -45.42 -32.90 -5.28
N LYS A 22 -45.46 -31.69 -4.76
CA LYS A 22 -44.94 -30.50 -5.47
C LYS A 22 -43.45 -30.68 -5.59
N ALA A 23 -42.89 -30.25 -6.69
CA ALA A 23 -41.44 -30.23 -6.92
C ALA A 23 -40.72 -29.33 -5.92
N GLN A 24 -39.54 -29.74 -5.55
CA GLN A 24 -38.65 -28.97 -4.66
C GLN A 24 -37.30 -28.71 -5.37
N CYS A 25 -36.79 -27.52 -5.26
CA CYS A 25 -35.47 -27.12 -5.69
C CYS A 25 -34.66 -26.52 -4.54
N LEU A 26 -33.35 -26.44 -4.72
CA LEU A 26 -32.44 -25.90 -3.71
C LEU A 26 -32.07 -24.46 -4.06
N TYR A 27 -32.34 -23.54 -3.14
CA TYR A 27 -31.80 -22.19 -3.15
C TYR A 27 -30.54 -22.13 -2.30
N THR A 28 -29.64 -21.20 -2.61
CA THR A 28 -28.40 -20.97 -1.85
C THR A 28 -28.54 -19.68 -1.03
N LEU A 29 -28.18 -19.72 0.24
CA LEU A 29 -28.07 -18.60 1.14
C LEU A 29 -26.59 -18.38 1.48
N GLU A 30 -26.07 -17.20 1.14
CA GLU A 30 -24.81 -16.69 1.63
C GLU A 30 -25.07 -15.66 2.72
N MET A 31 -24.42 -15.81 3.84
CA MET A 31 -24.51 -14.92 5.00
C MET A 31 -23.14 -14.30 5.25
N PHE A 32 -23.12 -13.02 5.56
CA PHE A 32 -21.89 -12.26 5.82
C PHE A 32 -22.03 -11.43 7.07
N ASP A 33 -20.94 -11.30 7.80
CA ASP A 33 -20.76 -10.39 8.90
C ASP A 33 -19.48 -9.57 8.70
N LEU A 34 -19.56 -8.24 8.80
CA LEU A 34 -18.45 -7.33 8.50
C LEU A 34 -17.30 -7.42 9.53
N TYR A 35 -17.61 -7.76 10.78
CA TYR A 35 -16.64 -7.79 11.89
C TYR A 35 -16.27 -9.19 12.36
N GLY A 36 -16.94 -10.24 11.87
CA GLY A 36 -16.60 -11.63 12.16
C GLY A 36 -17.01 -12.12 13.55
N ASP A 37 -17.87 -11.39 14.25
CA ASP A 37 -18.38 -11.77 15.57
C ASP A 37 -19.78 -12.42 15.52
N GLY A 38 -20.24 -12.72 14.29
CA GLY A 38 -21.54 -13.34 14.03
C GLY A 38 -22.70 -12.35 14.01
N TRP A 39 -23.89 -12.82 13.69
CA TRP A 39 -25.08 -11.96 13.55
C TRP A 39 -25.66 -11.47 14.89
N ASN A 40 -24.97 -11.68 16.00
CA ASN A 40 -25.27 -11.12 17.33
C ASN A 40 -26.75 -11.22 17.75
N GLY A 41 -27.38 -12.40 17.47
CA GLY A 41 -28.80 -12.68 17.69
C GLY A 41 -29.70 -12.31 16.51
N GLY A 42 -29.19 -11.80 15.43
CA GLY A 42 -29.91 -11.64 14.17
C GLY A 42 -30.30 -13.00 13.59
N THR A 43 -31.52 -13.14 13.09
CA THR A 43 -32.03 -14.42 12.58
C THR A 43 -32.84 -14.22 11.31
N LEU A 44 -32.44 -14.92 10.23
CA LEU A 44 -33.19 -15.01 9.00
C LEU A 44 -34.06 -16.26 9.02
N THR A 45 -35.37 -16.11 8.88
CA THR A 45 -36.29 -17.24 8.81
C THR A 45 -36.89 -17.36 7.43
N ILE A 46 -36.73 -18.53 6.83
CA ILE A 46 -37.23 -18.86 5.50
C ILE A 46 -38.33 -19.93 5.67
N ASN A 47 -39.56 -19.64 5.25
CA ASN A 47 -40.67 -20.53 5.29
C ASN A 47 -41.16 -20.85 3.89
N SER A 48 -40.88 -22.07 3.42
CA SER A 48 -41.30 -22.58 2.14
C SER A 48 -42.39 -23.64 2.32
N GLY A 49 -43.59 -23.40 1.80
CA GLY A 49 -44.70 -24.34 1.84
C GLY A 49 -45.18 -24.71 3.29
N GLY A 50 -44.97 -23.82 4.25
CA GLY A 50 -45.34 -24.04 5.65
C GLY A 50 -44.27 -24.71 6.53
N ASN A 51 -43.07 -24.92 6.02
CA ASN A 51 -41.91 -25.46 6.73
C ASN A 51 -40.87 -24.35 6.98
N PRO A 52 -40.84 -23.73 8.15
CA PRO A 52 -39.87 -22.70 8.45
C PRO A 52 -38.52 -23.29 8.82
N ALA A 53 -37.45 -22.69 8.31
CA ALA A 53 -36.04 -22.89 8.70
C ALA A 53 -35.45 -21.55 9.12
N SER A 54 -34.71 -21.52 10.20
CA SER A 54 -34.06 -20.30 10.71
C SER A 54 -32.54 -20.43 10.60
N PHE A 55 -31.91 -19.35 10.20
CA PHE A 55 -30.48 -19.26 9.95
C PHE A 55 -29.90 -18.05 10.69
N THR A 56 -28.74 -18.22 11.26
CA THR A 56 -27.94 -17.18 11.92
C THR A 56 -26.46 -17.52 11.73
N LEU A 57 -25.59 -16.52 11.84
CA LEU A 57 -24.16 -16.71 11.87
C LEU A 57 -23.71 -16.67 13.34
N ASP A 58 -23.04 -17.70 13.79
CA ASP A 58 -22.56 -17.84 15.16
C ASP A 58 -21.03 -17.86 15.18
N ASN A 59 -20.45 -17.15 16.13
CA ASN A 59 -19.00 -17.07 16.38
C ASN A 59 -18.32 -18.36 16.85
N PHE A 60 -19.04 -19.49 16.98
CA PHE A 60 -18.51 -20.68 17.67
C PHE A 60 -17.91 -21.78 16.80
N ASN A 61 -18.13 -21.78 15.47
CA ASN A 61 -17.70 -22.88 14.60
C ASN A 61 -16.99 -22.45 13.29
N ASP A 62 -17.02 -21.19 12.96
CA ASP A 62 -16.33 -20.56 11.81
C ASP A 62 -15.75 -19.23 12.29
N ASP A 63 -14.93 -18.57 11.50
CA ASP A 63 -14.38 -17.24 11.81
C ASP A 63 -15.44 -16.13 11.97
N GLY A 64 -16.73 -16.51 11.85
CA GLY A 64 -17.89 -15.64 12.02
C GLY A 64 -18.15 -14.69 10.84
N MET A 65 -17.26 -14.65 9.86
CA MET A 65 -17.32 -13.66 8.77
C MET A 65 -18.30 -14.04 7.66
N ASP A 66 -18.35 -15.32 7.27
CA ASP A 66 -19.27 -15.76 6.22
C ASP A 66 -19.74 -17.22 6.39
N SER A 67 -20.83 -17.57 5.77
CA SER A 67 -21.32 -18.95 5.66
C SER A 67 -22.22 -19.12 4.45
N THR A 68 -22.08 -20.25 3.74
CA THR A 68 -22.89 -20.62 2.60
C THR A 68 -23.68 -21.88 2.88
N LEU A 69 -25.02 -21.81 2.80
CA LEU A 69 -25.94 -22.90 3.07
C LEU A 69 -26.96 -23.07 1.93
N THR A 70 -27.60 -24.23 1.87
CA THR A 70 -28.70 -24.46 0.93
C THR A 70 -29.98 -24.79 1.69
N PHE A 71 -31.12 -24.34 1.15
CA PHE A 71 -32.45 -24.67 1.66
C PHE A 71 -33.42 -25.05 0.55
N SER A 72 -34.42 -25.86 0.88
CA SER A 72 -35.42 -26.36 -0.10
C SER A 72 -36.56 -25.36 -0.29
N VAL A 73 -36.85 -25.04 -1.57
CA VAL A 73 -38.03 -24.27 -1.99
C VAL A 73 -38.98 -25.20 -2.72
N THR A 74 -40.29 -25.10 -2.35
CA THR A 74 -41.34 -25.91 -2.99
C THR A 74 -41.98 -25.10 -4.09
N GLU A 75 -41.98 -25.61 -5.33
CA GLU A 75 -42.54 -25.01 -6.52
C GLU A 75 -44.01 -24.61 -6.33
N GLY A 76 -44.35 -23.35 -6.66
CA GLY A 76 -45.73 -22.85 -6.55
C GLY A 76 -46.32 -22.84 -5.12
N ALA A 77 -45.51 -23.00 -4.08
CA ALA A 77 -45.92 -22.86 -2.70
C ALA A 77 -45.57 -21.48 -2.14
N PRO A 78 -46.24 -20.98 -1.10
CA PRO A 78 -45.85 -19.74 -0.44
C PRO A 78 -44.42 -19.80 0.05
N LEU A 79 -43.64 -18.79 -0.28
CA LEU A 79 -42.27 -18.55 0.20
C LEU A 79 -42.28 -17.23 0.95
N ILE A 80 -42.05 -17.29 2.27
CA ILE A 80 -41.94 -16.12 3.10
C ILE A 80 -40.54 -16.07 3.72
N ILE A 81 -39.86 -14.97 3.52
CA ILE A 81 -38.55 -14.72 4.10
C ILE A 81 -38.67 -13.54 5.06
N SER A 82 -38.27 -13.72 6.30
CA SER A 82 -38.36 -12.70 7.34
C SER A 82 -37.07 -12.64 8.14
N TYR A 83 -36.74 -11.47 8.62
CA TYR A 83 -35.57 -11.22 9.46
C TYR A 83 -35.98 -10.66 10.81
N VAL A 84 -35.30 -11.08 11.87
CA VAL A 84 -35.37 -10.51 13.21
C VAL A 84 -33.98 -9.95 13.52
N SER A 85 -33.89 -8.65 13.76
CA SER A 85 -32.63 -7.98 14.05
C SER A 85 -32.07 -8.38 15.41
N GLY A 86 -30.77 -8.65 15.44
CA GLY A 86 -29.97 -8.72 16.67
C GLY A 86 -29.38 -7.36 17.04
N ASN A 87 -28.32 -7.39 17.81
CA ASN A 87 -27.45 -6.23 18.04
C ASN A 87 -26.55 -6.03 16.79
N PHE A 88 -26.09 -4.79 16.53
CA PHE A 88 -25.15 -4.47 15.43
C PHE A 88 -25.64 -4.86 14.03
N THR A 89 -26.90 -4.66 13.73
CA THR A 89 -27.51 -4.99 12.41
C THR A 89 -26.88 -4.32 11.21
N ALA A 90 -26.07 -3.27 11.39
CA ALA A 90 -25.34 -2.61 10.32
C ALA A 90 -24.25 -3.50 9.69
N GLU A 91 -23.81 -4.53 10.39
CA GLU A 91 -22.75 -5.45 9.99
C GLU A 91 -23.28 -6.67 9.22
N VAL A 92 -24.58 -6.92 9.35
CA VAL A 92 -25.26 -8.11 8.82
C VAL A 92 -25.63 -7.90 7.37
N SER A 93 -25.20 -8.85 6.49
CA SER A 93 -25.69 -8.92 5.14
C SER A 93 -25.89 -10.35 4.67
N PHE A 94 -26.70 -10.54 3.62
CA PHE A 94 -26.94 -11.85 3.03
C PHE A 94 -27.33 -11.73 1.55
N ASN A 95 -27.06 -12.79 0.79
CA ASN A 95 -27.56 -13.00 -0.55
C ASN A 95 -28.31 -14.33 -0.64
N ILE A 96 -29.44 -14.35 -1.32
CA ILE A 96 -30.17 -15.59 -1.65
C ILE A 96 -30.18 -15.72 -3.15
N TYR A 97 -29.72 -16.87 -3.64
CA TYR A 97 -29.75 -17.24 -5.05
C TYR A 97 -30.77 -18.33 -5.28
N ASP A 98 -31.48 -18.26 -6.38
CA ASP A 98 -32.36 -19.32 -6.81
C ASP A 98 -31.61 -20.59 -7.23
N ASN A 99 -32.31 -21.63 -7.64
CA ASN A 99 -31.69 -22.90 -8.06
C ASN A 99 -30.95 -22.81 -9.39
N SER A 100 -31.03 -21.71 -10.13
CA SER A 100 -30.18 -21.41 -11.28
C SER A 100 -28.88 -20.72 -10.88
N GLY A 101 -28.81 -20.18 -9.67
CA GLY A 101 -27.74 -19.33 -9.16
C GLY A 101 -27.91 -17.86 -9.51
N THR A 102 -29.11 -17.47 -9.92
CA THR A 102 -29.45 -16.05 -10.10
C THR A 102 -29.77 -15.44 -8.74
N LEU A 103 -29.26 -14.21 -8.48
CA LEU A 103 -29.54 -13.48 -7.24
C LEU A 103 -31.05 -13.23 -7.13
N PHE A 104 -31.67 -13.85 -6.12
CA PHE A 104 -33.08 -13.79 -5.86
C PHE A 104 -33.46 -12.67 -4.88
N LEU A 105 -32.68 -12.54 -3.78
CA LEU A 105 -32.89 -11.55 -2.75
C LEU A 105 -31.54 -11.20 -2.11
N THR A 106 -31.32 -9.93 -1.84
CA THR A 106 -30.18 -9.45 -1.06
C THR A 106 -30.65 -8.58 0.10
N GLY A 107 -29.95 -8.62 1.23
CA GLY A 107 -30.18 -7.77 2.39
C GLY A 107 -28.87 -7.28 2.97
N ALA A 108 -28.73 -5.95 3.06
CA ALA A 108 -27.64 -5.30 3.78
C ALA A 108 -28.26 -4.47 4.91
N ALA A 109 -27.74 -4.64 6.14
CA ALA A 109 -28.31 -4.04 7.36
C ALA A 109 -29.84 -4.25 7.46
N PRO A 110 -30.35 -5.50 7.39
CA PRO A 110 -31.79 -5.74 7.24
C PRO A 110 -32.58 -5.32 8.48
N VAL A 111 -33.68 -4.65 8.27
CA VAL A 111 -34.63 -4.29 9.35
C VAL A 111 -35.56 -5.46 9.68
N SER A 112 -35.89 -5.65 10.96
CA SER A 112 -36.86 -6.70 11.38
C SER A 112 -38.19 -6.60 10.65
N GLY A 113 -38.62 -7.71 10.05
CA GLY A 113 -39.86 -7.79 9.31
C GLY A 113 -39.85 -8.86 8.23
N ILE A 114 -40.88 -8.83 7.38
CA ILE A 114 -40.95 -9.67 6.19
C ILE A 114 -40.15 -8.99 5.07
N LEU A 115 -39.18 -9.70 4.56
CA LEU A 115 -38.31 -9.23 3.47
C LEU A 115 -38.80 -9.68 2.10
N PHE A 116 -39.47 -10.83 2.05
CA PHE A 116 -40.13 -11.38 0.87
C PHE A 116 -41.40 -12.16 1.25
N ASP A 117 -42.47 -11.95 0.50
CA ASP A 117 -43.74 -12.69 0.62
C ASP A 117 -44.26 -12.94 -0.80
N GLY A 118 -44.15 -14.20 -1.24
CA GLY A 118 -44.50 -14.59 -2.60
C GLY A 118 -44.62 -16.09 -2.75
N ILE A 119 -44.39 -16.60 -3.94
CA ILE A 119 -44.38 -18.03 -4.25
C ILE A 119 -42.98 -18.47 -4.64
N GLY A 120 -42.62 -19.71 -4.28
CA GLY A 120 -41.38 -20.33 -4.69
C GLY A 120 -41.43 -20.70 -6.18
N GLU A 121 -40.42 -20.31 -6.92
CA GLU A 121 -40.25 -20.64 -8.34
C GLU A 121 -38.98 -21.48 -8.53
N CYS A 122 -39.05 -22.54 -9.31
CA CYS A 122 -37.89 -23.40 -9.59
C CYS A 122 -37.57 -23.40 -11.09
N VAL A 123 -36.31 -23.18 -11.42
CA VAL A 123 -35.84 -23.26 -12.82
C VAL A 123 -35.79 -24.71 -13.26
N ASP A 124 -36.39 -25.03 -14.39
CA ASP A 124 -36.59 -26.40 -14.85
C ASP A 124 -35.30 -27.20 -15.10
N CYS A 125 -34.24 -26.56 -15.55
CA CYS A 125 -32.92 -27.16 -15.80
C CYS A 125 -31.84 -26.29 -15.22
N ALA A 126 -31.75 -26.25 -13.91
CA ALA A 126 -30.76 -25.45 -13.16
C ALA A 126 -29.37 -26.09 -13.25
N LYS A 127 -28.30 -25.36 -12.96
CA LYS A 127 -26.95 -25.88 -12.85
C LYS A 127 -26.82 -26.94 -11.74
N PRO A 128 -25.96 -27.97 -11.88
CA PRO A 128 -25.75 -28.98 -10.84
C PRO A 128 -25.31 -28.32 -9.51
N ALA A 129 -25.81 -28.85 -8.38
CA ALA A 129 -25.45 -28.38 -7.03
C ALA A 129 -24.39 -29.26 -6.39
N GLY A 130 -23.72 -28.77 -5.33
CA GLY A 130 -22.75 -29.52 -4.54
C GLY A 130 -21.60 -30.10 -5.37
N PHE A 131 -21.15 -29.38 -6.39
CA PHE A 131 -20.04 -29.79 -7.24
C PHE A 131 -18.72 -29.74 -6.46
N ALA A 132 -18.04 -30.89 -6.36
CA ALA A 132 -16.83 -31.01 -5.57
C ALA A 132 -15.87 -32.05 -6.14
N VAL A 133 -14.59 -31.89 -5.83
CA VAL A 133 -13.55 -32.89 -6.04
C VAL A 133 -13.52 -33.82 -4.82
N GLU A 134 -13.70 -35.13 -5.02
CA GLU A 134 -13.64 -36.12 -3.94
C GLU A 134 -12.22 -36.60 -3.66
N ASN A 135 -11.45 -36.85 -4.71
CA ASN A 135 -10.07 -37.33 -4.62
C ASN A 135 -9.27 -36.93 -5.84
N VAL A 136 -8.00 -36.63 -5.64
CA VAL A 136 -7.02 -36.32 -6.68
C VAL A 136 -5.84 -37.29 -6.58
N TRP A 137 -5.28 -37.66 -7.74
CA TRP A 137 -4.06 -38.45 -7.88
C TRP A 137 -3.09 -37.73 -8.83
N ASP A 138 -2.10 -38.41 -9.28
CA ASP A 138 -1.10 -37.92 -10.22
C ASP A 138 -1.64 -37.65 -11.63
N ASN A 139 -2.54 -38.48 -12.10
CA ASN A 139 -3.03 -38.47 -13.46
C ASN A 139 -4.55 -38.57 -13.60
N ARG A 140 -5.29 -38.43 -12.49
CA ARG A 140 -6.75 -38.50 -12.47
C ARG A 140 -7.33 -37.77 -11.28
N ALA A 141 -8.59 -37.34 -11.41
CA ALA A 141 -9.38 -36.76 -10.36
C ALA A 141 -10.80 -37.33 -10.35
N LYS A 142 -11.34 -37.59 -9.15
CA LYS A 142 -12.71 -38.05 -8.95
C LYS A 142 -13.59 -36.89 -8.49
N LEU A 143 -14.67 -36.69 -9.23
CA LEU A 143 -15.61 -35.61 -9.07
C LEU A 143 -16.97 -36.13 -8.68
N ARG A 144 -17.76 -35.32 -7.96
CA ARG A 144 -19.16 -35.56 -7.69
C ARG A 144 -19.95 -34.26 -7.68
N TRP A 145 -21.25 -34.39 -7.92
CA TRP A 145 -22.22 -33.30 -7.84
C TRP A 145 -23.59 -33.85 -7.52
N GLN A 146 -24.56 -32.99 -7.29
CA GLN A 146 -25.96 -33.36 -7.11
C GLN A 146 -26.78 -32.85 -8.31
N PRO A 147 -27.69 -33.67 -8.84
CA PRO A 147 -28.66 -33.20 -9.82
C PRO A 147 -29.53 -32.10 -9.21
N ASN A 148 -29.77 -31.03 -9.96
CA ASN A 148 -30.63 -29.94 -9.53
C ASN A 148 -31.71 -29.69 -10.57
N PHE A 149 -32.96 -30.10 -10.29
CA PHE A 149 -34.04 -30.11 -11.28
C PHE A 149 -35.41 -30.01 -10.62
N ASN A 150 -36.42 -29.57 -11.38
CA ASN A 150 -37.81 -29.51 -10.98
C ASN A 150 -38.54 -30.77 -11.46
N GLY A 151 -39.01 -31.60 -10.52
CA GLY A 151 -39.99 -32.70 -10.66
C GLY A 151 -39.88 -33.63 -11.87
N ALA A 152 -40.50 -33.26 -12.97
CA ALA A 152 -40.56 -34.10 -14.17
C ALA A 152 -39.33 -34.05 -15.11
N ASN A 153 -38.45 -33.10 -14.90
CA ASN A 153 -37.35 -32.79 -15.81
C ASN A 153 -35.97 -33.28 -15.28
N ALA A 154 -35.94 -34.50 -14.77
CA ALA A 154 -34.69 -35.09 -14.27
C ALA A 154 -33.62 -35.10 -15.36
N PRO A 155 -32.37 -34.67 -15.05
CA PRO A 155 -31.28 -34.70 -16.00
C PRO A 155 -30.96 -36.15 -16.39
N ILE A 156 -30.75 -36.38 -17.69
CA ILE A 156 -30.43 -37.69 -18.23
C ILE A 156 -28.93 -37.90 -18.43
N SER A 157 -28.17 -36.82 -18.48
CA SER A 157 -26.73 -36.85 -18.59
C SER A 157 -26.11 -35.55 -18.10
N TRP A 158 -24.82 -35.55 -17.92
CA TRP A 158 -24.01 -34.40 -17.54
C TRP A 158 -22.81 -34.27 -18.46
N ARG A 159 -22.41 -33.03 -18.74
CA ARG A 159 -21.16 -32.69 -19.43
C ARG A 159 -20.19 -32.08 -18.44
N VAL A 160 -19.04 -32.71 -18.30
CA VAL A 160 -17.91 -32.20 -17.56
C VAL A 160 -16.91 -31.57 -18.53
N ILE A 161 -16.48 -30.34 -18.28
CA ILE A 161 -15.50 -29.60 -19.09
C ILE A 161 -14.32 -29.29 -18.18
N TYR A 162 -13.12 -29.68 -18.57
CA TYR A 162 -11.94 -29.50 -17.76
C TYR A 162 -10.74 -29.07 -18.61
N GLY A 163 -9.83 -28.31 -18.02
CA GLY A 163 -8.62 -27.81 -18.65
C GLY A 163 -7.65 -27.22 -17.66
N PRO A 164 -6.48 -26.74 -18.08
CA PRO A 164 -5.56 -26.01 -17.22
C PRO A 164 -6.25 -24.84 -16.55
N GLN A 165 -5.83 -24.53 -15.33
CA GLN A 165 -6.43 -23.42 -14.54
C GLN A 165 -6.52 -22.12 -15.34
N GLY A 166 -7.67 -21.47 -15.27
CA GLY A 166 -7.96 -20.22 -15.96
C GLY A 166 -8.44 -20.35 -17.41
N PHE A 167 -8.68 -21.58 -17.92
CA PHE A 167 -9.26 -21.75 -19.23
C PHE A 167 -10.72 -21.26 -19.30
N SER A 168 -11.19 -20.94 -20.52
CA SER A 168 -12.53 -20.39 -20.73
C SER A 168 -13.42 -21.41 -21.49
N PRO A 169 -14.30 -22.17 -20.80
CA PRO A 169 -15.14 -23.17 -21.41
C PRO A 169 -16.12 -22.57 -22.45
N GLY A 170 -16.54 -21.31 -22.28
CA GLY A 170 -17.41 -20.59 -23.22
C GLY A 170 -16.74 -20.24 -24.56
N ALA A 171 -15.43 -20.26 -24.66
CA ALA A 171 -14.66 -20.08 -25.89
C ALA A 171 -14.41 -21.39 -26.65
N GLY A 172 -14.94 -22.53 -26.16
CA GLY A 172 -14.71 -23.87 -26.74
C GLY A 172 -13.34 -24.45 -26.33
N GLU A 173 -12.72 -23.94 -25.30
CA GLU A 173 -11.50 -24.46 -24.72
C GLU A 173 -11.80 -25.58 -23.72
N GLY A 174 -10.81 -26.42 -23.47
CA GLY A 174 -10.88 -27.55 -22.55
C GLY A 174 -11.42 -28.84 -23.17
N ASP A 175 -11.12 -29.93 -22.48
CA ASP A 175 -11.60 -31.26 -22.82
C ASP A 175 -13.01 -31.47 -22.28
N THR A 176 -13.82 -32.24 -22.97
CA THR A 176 -15.20 -32.52 -22.58
C THR A 176 -15.43 -34.02 -22.36
N LEU A 177 -16.23 -34.34 -21.34
CA LEU A 177 -16.62 -35.71 -21.01
C LEU A 177 -18.10 -35.77 -20.64
N ASP A 178 -18.88 -36.46 -21.46
CA ASP A 178 -20.31 -36.70 -21.21
C ASP A 178 -20.49 -37.97 -20.35
N VAL A 179 -21.29 -37.89 -19.30
CA VAL A 179 -21.53 -38.96 -18.33
C VAL A 179 -22.99 -39.09 -17.94
N ASN A 180 -23.44 -40.30 -17.55
CA ASN A 180 -24.80 -40.60 -17.19
C ASN A 180 -25.03 -40.76 -15.68
N LEU A 181 -24.02 -40.45 -14.87
CA LEU A 181 -24.08 -40.46 -13.42
C LEU A 181 -23.57 -39.14 -12.86
N PRO A 182 -24.05 -38.65 -11.72
CA PRO A 182 -23.62 -37.41 -11.10
C PRO A 182 -22.25 -37.55 -10.40
N LYS A 183 -21.35 -38.26 -11.01
CA LYS A 183 -19.95 -38.43 -10.58
C LYS A 183 -19.12 -38.94 -11.76
N VAL A 184 -17.84 -38.62 -11.76
CA VAL A 184 -16.90 -39.10 -12.79
C VAL A 184 -15.48 -39.18 -12.23
N THR A 185 -14.65 -40.02 -12.87
CA THR A 185 -13.20 -39.94 -12.73
C THR A 185 -12.61 -39.47 -14.05
N ILE A 186 -12.03 -38.30 -14.07
CA ILE A 186 -11.25 -37.78 -15.20
C ILE A 186 -9.92 -38.55 -15.20
N LEU A 187 -9.44 -38.98 -16.33
CA LEU A 187 -8.19 -39.73 -16.51
C LEU A 187 -7.26 -39.02 -17.48
N GLY A 188 -5.96 -39.31 -17.40
CA GLY A 188 -4.98 -38.81 -18.35
C GLY A 188 -4.54 -37.35 -18.05
N LEU A 189 -4.75 -36.86 -16.84
CA LEU A 189 -4.29 -35.57 -16.41
C LEU A 189 -2.76 -35.53 -16.31
N GLN A 190 -2.15 -34.36 -16.48
CA GLN A 190 -0.73 -34.16 -16.25
C GLN A 190 -0.44 -34.07 -14.77
N LYS A 191 0.72 -34.55 -14.34
CA LYS A 191 1.19 -34.45 -12.93
C LYS A 191 1.45 -33.01 -12.53
N LYS A 192 1.30 -32.71 -11.26
CA LYS A 192 1.59 -31.40 -10.60
C LYS A 192 1.00 -30.21 -11.37
N THR A 193 -0.17 -30.41 -11.93
CA THR A 193 -0.83 -29.43 -12.80
C THR A 193 -2.15 -28.98 -12.20
N TRP A 194 -2.38 -27.67 -12.18
CA TRP A 194 -3.63 -27.10 -11.76
C TRP A 194 -4.66 -27.21 -12.88
N TYR A 195 -5.86 -27.65 -12.52
CA TYR A 195 -7.00 -27.80 -13.40
C TYR A 195 -8.20 -27.07 -12.84
N ASP A 196 -8.96 -26.44 -13.74
CA ASP A 196 -10.31 -25.98 -13.50
C ASP A 196 -11.30 -26.91 -14.14
N VAL A 197 -12.41 -27.20 -13.46
CA VAL A 197 -13.44 -28.10 -13.92
C VAL A 197 -14.80 -27.46 -13.77
N TYR A 198 -15.62 -27.66 -14.79
CA TYR A 198 -17.00 -27.20 -14.82
C TYR A 198 -17.91 -28.40 -15.10
N VAL A 199 -19.17 -28.31 -14.65
CA VAL A 199 -20.19 -29.32 -14.97
C VAL A 199 -21.50 -28.66 -15.33
N GLN A 200 -22.18 -29.16 -16.31
CA GLN A 200 -23.53 -28.80 -16.71
C GLN A 200 -24.37 -30.07 -16.88
N GLN A 201 -25.67 -29.97 -16.62
CA GLN A 201 -26.59 -31.09 -16.81
C GLN A 201 -27.46 -30.94 -18.07
N TYR A 202 -27.83 -32.04 -18.70
CA TYR A 202 -28.70 -32.08 -19.87
C TYR A 202 -30.09 -32.52 -19.47
N CYS A 203 -31.11 -31.70 -19.74
CA CYS A 203 -32.52 -31.96 -19.44
C CYS A 203 -33.32 -32.03 -20.74
N ASP A 204 -33.94 -33.18 -21.01
CA ASP A 204 -34.53 -33.54 -22.33
C ASP A 204 -35.70 -32.62 -22.74
N VAL A 205 -36.49 -32.10 -21.82
CA VAL A 205 -37.77 -31.42 -22.11
C VAL A 205 -37.58 -29.92 -22.36
N ALA A 206 -36.56 -29.31 -21.82
CA ALA A 206 -36.28 -27.87 -21.96
C ALA A 206 -35.31 -27.51 -23.12
N GLY A 207 -34.79 -28.54 -23.82
CA GLY A 207 -34.00 -28.37 -25.04
C GLY A 207 -32.59 -27.89 -24.83
N GLY A 208 -31.83 -28.44 -23.88
CA GLY A 208 -30.42 -28.13 -23.80
C GLY A 208 -29.69 -28.44 -22.49
N TYR A 209 -28.49 -27.93 -22.40
CA TYR A 209 -27.68 -27.99 -21.21
C TYR A 209 -28.03 -26.82 -20.27
N SER A 210 -27.93 -27.06 -18.98
CA SER A 210 -28.01 -26.03 -17.95
C SER A 210 -26.81 -25.05 -18.05
N GLU A 211 -26.83 -24.00 -17.27
CA GLU A 211 -25.66 -23.23 -17.01
C GLU A 211 -24.54 -24.08 -16.37
N LEU A 212 -23.30 -23.63 -16.47
CA LEU A 212 -22.13 -24.27 -15.90
C LEU A 212 -22.09 -24.07 -14.38
N ALA A 213 -21.88 -25.14 -13.62
CA ALA A 213 -21.42 -25.07 -12.22
C ALA A 213 -19.90 -25.18 -12.21
N GLY A 214 -19.25 -24.37 -11.41
CA GLY A 214 -17.80 -24.26 -11.31
C GLY A 214 -17.30 -22.83 -11.61
N PRO A 215 -15.96 -22.59 -11.70
CA PRO A 215 -14.93 -23.66 -11.64
C PRO A 215 -14.76 -24.25 -10.25
N VAL A 216 -14.38 -25.52 -10.21
CA VAL A 216 -13.75 -26.14 -9.04
C VAL A 216 -12.32 -26.46 -9.43
N SER A 217 -11.36 -25.85 -8.70
CA SER A 217 -9.95 -25.99 -8.99
C SER A 217 -9.32 -27.09 -8.15
N PHE A 218 -8.36 -27.82 -8.72
CA PHE A 218 -7.53 -28.79 -7.99
C PHE A 218 -6.18 -28.92 -8.68
N GLN A 219 -5.16 -29.34 -7.90
CA GLN A 219 -3.85 -29.69 -8.45
C GLN A 219 -3.64 -31.20 -8.39
N THR A 220 -3.17 -31.81 -9.46
CA THR A 220 -2.72 -33.20 -9.47
C THR A 220 -1.41 -33.36 -8.69
N TYR A 221 -1.17 -34.54 -8.16
CA TYR A 221 0.03 -34.86 -7.40
C TYR A 221 1.19 -35.29 -8.31
N TRP A 222 2.42 -35.32 -7.77
CA TRP A 222 3.46 -36.20 -8.29
C TRP A 222 3.07 -37.68 -8.05
N THR A 223 3.68 -38.62 -8.74
CA THR A 223 3.45 -40.07 -8.47
C THR A 223 4.23 -40.46 -7.21
N ASN A 224 5.52 -40.18 -7.20
CA ASN A 224 6.44 -40.48 -6.11
C ASN A 224 6.96 -39.14 -5.55
N ASP A 225 6.73 -38.90 -4.30
CA ASP A 225 7.14 -37.63 -3.65
C ASP A 225 7.05 -37.84 -2.13
N VAL A 226 8.20 -37.81 -1.46
CA VAL A 226 8.28 -37.87 -0.02
C VAL A 226 9.16 -36.77 0.52
N GLY A 227 8.82 -36.26 1.67
CA GLY A 227 9.60 -35.19 2.32
C GLY A 227 9.37 -35.15 3.82
N ILE A 228 10.10 -34.32 4.51
CA ILE A 228 9.89 -34.06 5.93
C ILE A 228 8.89 -32.97 6.11
N SER A 229 7.82 -33.20 6.85
CA SER A 229 6.75 -32.22 7.09
C SER A 229 6.84 -31.54 8.47
N GLY A 230 7.76 -31.96 9.33
CA GLY A 230 7.96 -31.35 10.65
C GLY A 230 9.04 -32.01 11.46
N VAL A 231 9.41 -31.36 12.56
CA VAL A 231 10.42 -31.82 13.53
C VAL A 231 9.76 -31.95 14.90
N LEU A 232 10.16 -32.98 15.64
CA LEU A 232 9.69 -33.26 17.01
C LEU A 232 10.80 -33.15 18.05
N SER A 233 12.08 -33.37 17.66
CA SER A 233 13.24 -33.29 18.54
C SER A 233 14.52 -33.14 17.69
N PRO A 234 15.57 -32.43 18.22
CA PRO A 234 15.51 -31.57 19.39
C PRO A 234 14.69 -30.33 19.19
N VAL A 235 14.22 -29.74 20.26
CA VAL A 235 13.57 -28.40 20.26
C VAL A 235 14.43 -27.44 21.09
N SER A 236 14.42 -26.15 20.76
CA SER A 236 15.21 -25.13 21.48
C SER A 236 14.92 -25.18 22.97
N SER A 237 15.98 -25.14 23.80
CA SER A 237 15.89 -25.25 25.26
C SER A 237 17.17 -24.72 25.91
N CYS A 238 17.10 -24.29 27.17
CA CYS A 238 18.26 -23.96 27.98
C CYS A 238 19.12 -25.15 28.38
N GLU A 239 18.61 -26.38 28.30
CA GLU A 239 19.24 -27.60 28.80
C GLU A 239 19.35 -28.66 27.70
N LEU A 240 19.67 -28.27 26.48
CA LEU A 240 19.96 -29.25 25.45
C LEU A 240 21.22 -30.02 25.81
N GLY A 241 21.11 -31.33 25.66
CA GLY A 241 22.22 -32.24 25.89
C GLY A 241 22.36 -33.23 24.75
N PHE A 242 22.46 -34.50 25.07
CA PHE A 242 22.44 -35.56 24.08
C PHE A 242 21.02 -35.93 23.70
N ASP A 243 20.63 -35.71 22.44
CA ASP A 243 19.29 -36.06 21.95
C ASP A 243 19.33 -36.72 20.56
N SER A 244 18.23 -37.40 20.22
CA SER A 244 18.02 -37.99 18.89
C SER A 244 17.16 -37.07 18.03
N VAL A 245 17.53 -36.91 16.77
CA VAL A 245 16.71 -36.18 15.80
C VAL A 245 15.43 -37.01 15.51
N LYS A 246 14.25 -36.39 15.67
CA LYS A 246 12.94 -37.00 15.40
C LYS A 246 12.15 -36.07 14.46
N VAL A 247 11.71 -36.62 13.34
CA VAL A 247 11.03 -35.89 12.30
C VAL A 247 9.75 -36.60 11.83
N ILE A 248 8.90 -35.90 11.14
CA ILE A 248 7.70 -36.43 10.52
C ILE A 248 7.98 -36.61 9.03
N LEU A 249 8.10 -37.87 8.60
CA LEU A 249 8.21 -38.24 7.20
C LEU A 249 6.80 -38.31 6.60
N SER A 250 6.55 -37.66 5.50
CA SER A 250 5.25 -37.57 4.83
C SER A 250 5.33 -37.98 3.36
N ASN A 251 4.29 -38.62 2.86
CA ASN A 251 4.13 -38.93 1.44
C ASN A 251 3.21 -37.93 0.79
N PHE A 252 3.77 -37.04 0.00
CA PHE A 252 3.07 -36.00 -0.79
C PHE A 252 2.67 -36.49 -2.19
N GLY A 253 3.15 -37.70 -2.56
CA GLY A 253 2.86 -38.33 -3.85
C GLY A 253 1.55 -39.14 -3.87
N ALA A 254 1.10 -39.50 -5.05
CA ALA A 254 -0.11 -40.28 -5.27
C ALA A 254 0.08 -41.78 -5.01
N ALA A 255 1.30 -42.31 -5.14
CA ALA A 255 1.61 -43.72 -4.95
C ALA A 255 2.09 -43.99 -3.49
N PRO A 256 1.72 -45.14 -2.91
CA PRO A 256 2.33 -45.58 -1.65
C PRO A 256 3.83 -45.80 -1.82
N GLN A 257 4.62 -45.28 -0.86
CA GLN A 257 6.07 -45.36 -0.87
C GLN A 257 6.58 -46.32 0.21
N SER A 258 7.72 -46.95 -0.05
CA SER A 258 8.40 -47.85 0.91
C SER A 258 9.89 -47.86 0.61
N LEU A 259 10.68 -48.39 1.52
CA LEU A 259 12.15 -48.48 1.39
C LEU A 259 12.80 -47.08 1.20
N ILE A 260 12.39 -46.13 2.02
CA ILE A 260 12.84 -44.75 1.95
C ILE A 260 14.11 -44.60 2.77
N ASN A 261 15.19 -44.14 2.17
CA ASN A 261 16.40 -43.74 2.86
C ASN A 261 16.31 -42.29 3.33
N PHE A 262 16.90 -41.98 4.46
CA PHE A 262 17.01 -40.65 4.99
C PHE A 262 18.29 -40.49 5.82
N ARG A 263 18.80 -39.27 5.93
CA ARG A 263 19.95 -38.88 6.71
C ARG A 263 19.77 -37.47 7.26
N TYR A 264 20.63 -37.10 8.21
CA TYR A 264 20.69 -35.71 8.64
C TYR A 264 22.13 -35.23 8.80
N SER A 265 22.29 -33.90 8.78
CA SER A 265 23.56 -33.26 9.14
C SER A 265 23.31 -32.18 10.19
N VAL A 266 24.31 -31.92 11.01
CA VAL A 266 24.30 -30.85 12.00
C VAL A 266 25.44 -29.88 11.65
N ASN A 267 25.13 -28.61 11.49
CA ASN A 267 26.06 -27.56 11.06
C ASN A 267 26.89 -27.97 9.81
N GLY A 268 26.22 -28.63 8.85
CA GLY A 268 26.82 -29.10 7.60
C GLY A 268 27.70 -30.38 7.76
N THR A 269 27.74 -30.97 8.94
CA THR A 269 28.47 -32.24 9.17
C THR A 269 27.46 -33.39 9.21
N ASP A 270 27.61 -34.37 8.31
CA ASP A 270 26.74 -35.55 8.27
C ASP A 270 26.86 -36.35 9.58
N ALA A 271 25.70 -36.62 10.15
CA ALA A 271 25.65 -37.51 11.31
C ALA A 271 25.95 -38.98 10.90
N PRO A 272 26.66 -39.74 11.71
CA PRO A 272 26.94 -41.17 11.41
C PRO A 272 25.61 -41.94 11.46
N VAL A 273 25.19 -42.51 10.34
CA VAL A 273 24.01 -43.37 10.23
C VAL A 273 24.47 -44.83 10.36
N VAL A 274 23.84 -45.62 11.23
CA VAL A 274 24.18 -47.02 11.47
C VAL A 274 23.19 -47.96 10.79
N PRO A 275 23.42 -48.35 9.53
CA PRO A 275 22.54 -49.29 8.85
C PRO A 275 22.54 -50.68 9.52
N PRO A 276 21.41 -51.46 9.47
CA PRO A 276 20.17 -51.20 8.74
C PRO A 276 19.04 -50.58 9.57
N SER A 277 19.27 -50.27 10.82
CA SER A 277 18.23 -49.80 11.72
C SER A 277 18.03 -48.26 11.70
N ASP A 278 19.06 -47.53 11.34
CA ASP A 278 19.06 -46.06 11.31
C ASP A 278 19.08 -45.53 9.86
N GLY A 279 18.31 -44.50 9.59
CA GLY A 279 18.24 -43.88 8.27
C GLY A 279 17.46 -44.68 7.20
N PHE A 280 16.57 -45.59 7.60
CA PHE A 280 15.84 -46.41 6.65
C PHE A 280 14.41 -46.76 7.12
N PHE A 281 13.41 -46.34 6.35
CA PHE A 281 12.01 -46.70 6.58
C PHE A 281 11.57 -47.86 5.68
N THR A 282 11.17 -48.98 6.28
CA THR A 282 10.79 -50.21 5.60
C THR A 282 9.27 -50.41 5.49
N GLY A 283 8.49 -49.55 6.16
CA GLY A 283 7.02 -49.63 6.13
C GLY A 283 6.43 -49.22 4.78
N ILE A 284 5.11 -49.19 4.69
CA ILE A 284 4.38 -48.63 3.55
C ILE A 284 3.78 -47.31 4.00
N LEU A 285 4.17 -46.21 3.37
CA LEU A 285 3.65 -44.90 3.58
C LEU A 285 2.63 -44.59 2.50
N GLY A 286 1.35 -44.65 2.85
CA GLY A 286 0.24 -44.38 1.91
C GLY A 286 0.19 -42.92 1.49
N LYS A 287 -0.58 -42.61 0.43
CA LYS A 287 -0.86 -41.24 0.01
C LYS A 287 -1.39 -40.41 1.19
N ASP A 288 -0.93 -39.18 1.33
CA ASP A 288 -1.31 -38.23 2.40
C ASP A 288 -1.10 -38.79 3.83
N SER A 289 -0.22 -39.77 3.99
CA SER A 289 0.12 -40.37 5.27
C SER A 289 1.46 -39.86 5.75
N SER A 290 1.61 -39.82 7.08
CA SER A 290 2.86 -39.44 7.75
C SER A 290 3.26 -40.45 8.81
N VAL A 291 4.55 -40.51 9.11
CA VAL A 291 5.11 -41.36 10.17
C VAL A 291 6.22 -40.62 10.87
N VAL A 292 6.34 -40.84 12.18
CA VAL A 292 7.46 -40.30 12.96
C VAL A 292 8.68 -41.18 12.75
N ILE A 293 9.77 -40.57 12.34
CA ILE A 293 11.09 -41.18 12.23
C ILE A 293 11.96 -40.66 13.38
N ALA A 294 12.52 -41.55 14.14
CA ALA A 294 13.55 -41.26 15.16
C ALA A 294 14.87 -41.85 14.71
N PHE A 295 15.90 -41.04 14.58
CA PHE A 295 17.25 -41.54 14.35
C PHE A 295 17.78 -42.22 15.64
N GLU A 296 18.43 -43.36 15.52
CA GLU A 296 19.03 -44.07 16.65
C GLU A 296 20.33 -43.39 17.10
N THR A 297 20.97 -42.66 16.19
CA THR A 297 22.17 -41.89 16.51
C THR A 297 21.83 -40.70 17.41
N ILE A 298 22.49 -40.64 18.54
CA ILE A 298 22.37 -39.55 19.51
C ILE A 298 23.43 -38.52 19.20
N THR A 299 23.02 -37.26 19.03
CA THR A 299 23.91 -36.13 18.79
C THR A 299 24.06 -35.29 20.05
N ASP A 300 25.26 -34.76 20.26
CA ASP A 300 25.54 -33.82 21.35
C ASP A 300 25.19 -32.40 20.95
N PHE A 301 24.17 -31.81 21.59
CA PHE A 301 23.72 -30.43 21.45
C PHE A 301 24.03 -29.63 22.73
N SER A 302 24.94 -30.09 23.60
CA SER A 302 25.19 -29.45 24.89
C SER A 302 25.98 -28.13 24.80
N ALA A 303 26.71 -27.88 23.71
CA ALA A 303 27.42 -26.63 23.54
C ALA A 303 26.44 -25.46 23.33
N PRO A 304 26.69 -24.29 23.93
CA PRO A 304 25.88 -23.10 23.67
C PRO A 304 25.91 -22.68 22.20
N GLY A 305 24.79 -22.20 21.68
CA GLY A 305 24.68 -21.66 20.34
C GLY A 305 23.51 -22.20 19.53
N GLU A 306 23.48 -21.81 18.27
CA GLU A 306 22.53 -22.26 17.29
C GLU A 306 23.04 -23.48 16.53
N TYR A 307 22.15 -24.44 16.33
CA TYR A 307 22.40 -25.62 15.52
C TYR A 307 21.49 -25.62 14.30
N ARG A 308 22.08 -25.65 13.12
CA ARG A 308 21.37 -25.91 11.87
C ARG A 308 21.33 -27.43 11.64
N ILE A 309 20.14 -27.98 11.49
CA ILE A 309 19.92 -29.40 11.21
C ILE A 309 19.24 -29.53 9.86
N ASP A 310 19.91 -30.19 8.93
CA ASP A 310 19.35 -30.51 7.62
C ASP A 310 18.99 -32.00 7.59
N VAL A 311 17.75 -32.32 7.30
CA VAL A 311 17.27 -33.72 7.16
C VAL A 311 16.97 -33.96 5.69
N PHE A 312 17.45 -35.07 5.16
CA PHE A 312 17.35 -35.41 3.75
C PHE A 312 16.54 -36.69 3.55
N THR A 313 15.57 -36.68 2.66
CA THR A 313 14.95 -37.87 2.10
C THR A 313 15.69 -38.29 0.83
N LEU A 314 15.82 -39.61 0.61
CA LEU A 314 16.57 -40.17 -0.51
C LEU A 314 15.73 -41.27 -1.17
N LEU A 315 14.60 -40.89 -1.78
CA LEU A 315 13.80 -41.77 -2.59
C LEU A 315 14.33 -41.73 -4.04
N SER A 316 14.70 -42.91 -4.60
CA SER A 316 15.40 -42.96 -5.90
C SER A 316 14.61 -42.40 -7.09
N ASP A 317 13.29 -42.38 -7.01
CA ASP A 317 12.39 -41.94 -8.07
C ASP A 317 11.53 -40.79 -7.59
N ASP A 318 12.00 -39.99 -6.65
CA ASP A 318 11.34 -38.78 -6.19
C ASP A 318 11.22 -37.76 -7.33
N GLU A 319 10.02 -37.22 -7.51
CA GLU A 319 9.71 -36.29 -8.59
C GLU A 319 9.73 -34.84 -8.11
N ASP A 320 9.73 -34.56 -6.78
CA ASP A 320 9.83 -33.23 -6.21
C ASP A 320 11.07 -33.09 -5.32
N VAL A 321 12.22 -32.95 -5.96
CA VAL A 321 13.51 -32.84 -5.27
C VAL A 321 13.63 -31.54 -4.41
N LEU A 322 12.68 -30.61 -4.50
CA LEU A 322 12.70 -29.38 -3.72
C LEU A 322 12.31 -29.59 -2.26
N ASN A 323 11.56 -30.64 -1.94
CA ASN A 323 11.15 -30.99 -0.59
C ASN A 323 11.98 -32.14 0.03
N ASP A 324 12.97 -32.65 -0.71
CA ASP A 324 13.88 -33.68 -0.26
C ASP A 324 14.79 -33.25 0.91
N THR A 325 14.94 -31.96 1.11
CA THR A 325 15.74 -31.40 2.21
C THR A 325 14.88 -30.51 3.09
N PHE A 326 14.83 -30.82 4.36
CA PHE A 326 14.18 -30.01 5.37
C PHE A 326 15.21 -29.43 6.33
N THR A 327 15.33 -28.11 6.35
CA THR A 327 16.26 -27.40 7.24
C THR A 327 15.47 -26.80 8.40
N TYR A 328 16.00 -26.99 9.63
CA TYR A 328 15.49 -26.32 10.81
C TYR A 328 16.61 -25.94 11.76
N TYR A 329 16.31 -25.03 12.67
CA TYR A 329 17.28 -24.50 13.61
C TYR A 329 16.86 -24.78 15.05
N VAL A 330 17.84 -25.01 15.92
CA VAL A 330 17.65 -25.29 17.34
C VAL A 330 18.65 -24.49 18.16
N ASN A 331 18.17 -23.81 19.17
CA ASN A 331 18.98 -22.97 20.05
C ASN A 331 19.21 -23.64 21.39
N ASN A 332 20.48 -23.61 21.87
CA ASN A 332 20.86 -23.99 23.22
C ASN A 332 21.66 -22.84 23.84
N ARG A 333 21.15 -22.18 24.87
CA ARG A 333 21.84 -21.14 25.67
C ARG A 333 22.59 -20.15 24.80
N LEU A 334 21.86 -19.30 24.08
CA LEU A 334 22.46 -18.26 23.24
C LEU A 334 23.26 -17.27 24.10
N GLN A 335 24.38 -16.79 23.57
CA GLN A 335 25.27 -15.86 24.26
C GLN A 335 25.36 -14.55 23.49
N PRO A 336 25.67 -13.39 24.14
CA PRO A 336 26.10 -12.20 23.41
C PRO A 336 27.41 -12.49 22.64
N GLU A 337 27.59 -11.99 21.47
CA GLU A 337 26.83 -11.19 20.52
C GLU A 337 25.73 -12.01 19.85
N TYR A 338 24.48 -11.82 20.20
CA TYR A 338 23.35 -12.43 19.50
C TYR A 338 22.76 -11.40 18.51
N VAL A 339 22.67 -11.79 17.25
CA VAL A 339 22.06 -10.97 16.19
C VAL A 339 21.05 -11.84 15.45
N GLN A 340 19.83 -11.36 15.33
CA GLN A 340 18.75 -12.05 14.62
C GLN A 340 17.98 -11.07 13.74
N ASP A 341 18.11 -11.23 12.42
CA ASP A 341 17.47 -10.42 11.38
C ASP A 341 16.19 -11.08 10.82
N PHE A 342 15.81 -12.24 11.32
CA PHE A 342 14.64 -13.04 10.93
C PHE A 342 14.55 -13.41 9.43
N GLU A 343 15.56 -13.17 8.64
CA GLU A 343 15.52 -13.44 7.20
C GLU A 343 15.63 -14.93 6.84
N THR A 344 16.30 -15.70 7.69
CA THR A 344 16.54 -17.14 7.44
C THR A 344 15.47 -18.02 8.08
N TRP A 345 15.01 -17.65 9.27
CA TRP A 345 14.04 -18.39 10.07
C TRP A 345 13.51 -17.53 11.22
N ASP A 346 12.56 -18.04 12.00
CA ASP A 346 11.87 -17.35 13.09
C ASP A 346 12.75 -17.02 14.33
N GLY A 347 14.03 -17.37 14.31
CA GLY A 347 14.99 -17.14 15.42
C GLY A 347 14.74 -18.04 16.64
N GLY A 348 13.80 -18.98 16.57
CA GLY A 348 13.35 -19.78 17.70
C GLY A 348 12.49 -18.99 18.69
N TRP A 349 11.99 -17.83 18.30
CA TRP A 349 11.01 -17.08 19.08
C TRP A 349 9.64 -17.75 18.97
N THR A 350 8.89 -17.77 20.06
CA THR A 350 7.62 -18.52 20.13
C THR A 350 6.48 -17.66 20.66
N PRO A 351 5.34 -17.62 19.96
CA PRO A 351 4.15 -16.92 20.44
C PRO A 351 3.47 -17.70 21.58
N GLY A 352 2.91 -16.95 22.53
CA GLY A 352 2.17 -17.52 23.65
C GLY A 352 1.16 -16.55 24.25
N GLY A 353 0.49 -16.97 25.32
CA GLY A 353 -0.50 -16.17 26.03
C GLY A 353 -1.93 -16.42 25.60
N GLN A 354 -2.80 -15.43 25.80
CA GLN A 354 -4.24 -15.54 25.50
C GLN A 354 -4.54 -14.86 24.17
N ASN A 355 -5.15 -15.59 23.24
CA ASN A 355 -5.59 -15.11 21.92
C ASN A 355 -4.47 -14.47 21.09
N PRO A 356 -3.29 -15.15 20.94
CA PRO A 356 -2.14 -14.55 20.28
C PRO A 356 -2.38 -14.35 18.77
N SER A 357 -1.98 -13.20 18.27
CA SER A 357 -1.99 -12.88 16.84
C SER A 357 -0.57 -12.83 16.22
N TRP A 358 0.47 -13.17 16.96
CA TRP A 358 1.85 -13.15 16.50
C TRP A 358 2.11 -14.12 15.36
N GLU A 359 2.63 -13.61 14.26
CA GLU A 359 2.97 -14.36 13.04
C GLU A 359 4.37 -13.98 12.56
N PHE A 360 5.11 -14.97 12.10
CA PHE A 360 6.41 -14.80 11.47
C PHE A 360 6.27 -14.79 9.95
N GLY A 361 6.88 -13.84 9.26
CA GLY A 361 6.88 -13.78 7.79
C GLY A 361 6.97 -12.38 7.23
N THR A 362 6.55 -12.23 5.96
CA THR A 362 6.55 -10.93 5.25
C THR A 362 5.30 -10.14 5.58
N PRO A 363 5.40 -9.02 6.31
CA PRO A 363 4.25 -8.18 6.62
C PRO A 363 3.65 -7.55 5.36
N ASN A 364 2.31 -7.46 5.31
CA ASN A 364 1.59 -6.85 4.20
C ASN A 364 0.26 -6.24 4.68
N LYS A 365 0.34 -5.25 5.57
CA LYS A 365 -0.82 -4.50 6.06
C LYS A 365 -0.52 -3.01 6.09
N PRO A 366 -1.51 -2.11 6.01
CA PRO A 366 -1.29 -0.66 5.91
C PRO A 366 -0.43 -0.07 7.03
N SER A 367 -0.58 -0.57 8.25
CA SER A 367 0.18 -0.12 9.43
C SER A 367 1.62 -0.63 9.46
N ILE A 368 1.85 -1.84 8.95
CA ILE A 368 3.18 -2.48 8.88
C ILE A 368 3.34 -3.07 7.47
N PRO A 369 3.70 -2.25 6.48
CA PRO A 369 3.70 -2.68 5.08
C PRO A 369 4.93 -3.51 4.69
N THR A 370 6.01 -3.46 5.47
CA THR A 370 7.28 -4.15 5.21
C THR A 370 7.96 -4.50 6.52
N ALA A 371 8.92 -5.42 6.49
CA ALA A 371 9.90 -5.61 7.57
C ALA A 371 10.81 -4.36 7.71
N ALA A 372 11.55 -4.26 8.81
CA ALA A 372 12.53 -3.20 9.03
C ALA A 372 13.77 -3.42 8.16
N SER A 373 14.24 -4.65 8.07
CA SER A 373 15.26 -5.07 7.13
C SER A 373 14.77 -6.28 6.31
N GLY A 374 15.41 -6.59 5.19
CA GLY A 374 15.08 -7.75 4.39
C GLY A 374 13.61 -7.90 3.97
N LYS A 375 12.97 -8.99 4.37
CA LYS A 375 11.57 -9.30 3.99
C LYS A 375 10.70 -9.74 5.17
N ASN A 376 11.27 -10.42 6.16
CA ASN A 376 10.52 -11.09 7.20
C ASN A 376 10.72 -10.39 8.54
N ALA A 377 9.70 -10.43 9.36
CA ALA A 377 9.70 -9.93 10.73
C ALA A 377 8.71 -10.74 11.58
N TRP A 378 8.74 -10.59 12.89
CA TRP A 378 7.66 -10.98 13.78
C TRP A 378 6.67 -9.84 13.93
N VAL A 379 5.39 -10.08 13.62
CA VAL A 379 4.34 -9.07 13.74
C VAL A 379 3.06 -9.69 14.33
N THR A 380 2.24 -8.88 14.97
CA THR A 380 0.88 -9.27 15.33
C THR A 380 0.01 -9.19 14.07
N SER A 381 -0.29 -10.34 13.48
CA SER A 381 -0.92 -10.57 12.17
C SER A 381 -0.15 -9.98 10.97
N LEU A 382 0.18 -10.82 10.00
CA LEU A 382 0.89 -10.40 8.77
C LEU A 382 0.03 -9.54 7.84
N THR A 383 -1.29 -9.73 7.84
CA THR A 383 -2.21 -9.12 6.87
C THR A 383 -3.39 -8.40 7.51
N GLY A 384 -3.70 -8.67 8.78
CA GLY A 384 -4.86 -8.17 9.51
C GLY A 384 -4.52 -7.24 10.66
N PHE A 385 -5.51 -6.98 11.49
CA PHE A 385 -5.35 -6.26 12.75
C PHE A 385 -4.93 -7.22 13.86
N VAL A 386 -4.46 -6.67 14.99
CA VAL A 386 -4.28 -7.40 16.24
C VAL A 386 -5.64 -7.92 16.76
N ASN A 387 -5.66 -9.03 17.49
CA ASN A 387 -6.91 -9.58 18.02
C ASN A 387 -7.52 -8.72 19.14
N PHE A 388 -8.83 -8.73 19.24
CA PHE A 388 -9.54 -8.14 20.39
C PHE A 388 -9.24 -8.89 21.68
N SER A 389 -9.11 -8.17 22.79
CA SER A 389 -8.84 -8.76 24.11
C SER A 389 -7.65 -9.71 24.11
N GLU A 390 -6.66 -9.42 23.32
CA GLU A 390 -5.42 -10.16 23.29
C GLU A 390 -4.59 -9.84 24.53
N PHE A 391 -4.03 -10.87 25.16
CA PHE A 391 -3.00 -10.76 26.19
C PHE A 391 -1.93 -11.79 25.89
N SER A 392 -1.06 -11.46 24.98
CA SER A 392 -0.12 -12.38 24.37
C SER A 392 1.31 -11.90 24.48
N TYR A 393 2.22 -12.75 24.09
CA TYR A 393 3.64 -12.44 24.06
C TYR A 393 4.35 -13.23 22.96
N LEU A 394 5.51 -12.68 22.57
CA LEU A 394 6.51 -13.35 21.74
C LEU A 394 7.75 -13.61 22.60
N GLU A 395 8.01 -14.86 22.96
CA GLU A 395 9.08 -15.27 23.86
C GLU A 395 10.33 -15.66 23.09
N SER A 396 11.48 -15.19 23.58
CA SER A 396 12.80 -15.47 23.03
C SER A 396 13.26 -16.91 23.30
N PRO A 397 14.27 -17.39 22.55
CA PRO A 397 15.12 -18.48 23.02
C PRO A 397 15.78 -18.13 24.35
N CYS A 398 16.39 -19.15 24.99
CA CYS A 398 17.14 -18.99 26.22
C CYS A 398 18.50 -18.34 25.99
N PHE A 399 18.85 -17.38 26.84
CA PHE A 399 20.18 -16.76 26.88
C PHE A 399 20.97 -17.18 28.11
N ASP A 400 22.29 -17.30 27.97
CA ASP A 400 23.25 -17.54 29.04
C ASP A 400 24.19 -16.35 29.19
N PHE A 401 23.98 -15.56 30.23
CA PHE A 401 24.83 -14.41 30.57
C PHE A 401 25.75 -14.71 31.78
N SER A 402 25.91 -15.99 32.15
CA SER A 402 26.69 -16.43 33.29
C SER A 402 28.17 -16.01 33.24
N ALA A 403 28.70 -15.83 32.03
CA ALA A 403 30.08 -15.40 31.82
C ALA A 403 30.24 -13.86 31.87
N LEU A 404 29.17 -13.11 31.84
CA LEU A 404 29.19 -11.64 31.86
C LEU A 404 29.41 -11.12 33.28
N THR A 405 30.20 -10.06 33.41
CA THR A 405 30.42 -9.33 34.68
C THR A 405 29.60 -8.07 34.78
N GLU A 406 29.07 -7.63 33.65
CA GLU A 406 28.27 -6.41 33.50
C GLU A 406 27.03 -6.74 32.69
N ASP A 407 25.94 -6.02 32.92
CA ASP A 407 24.67 -6.26 32.24
C ASP A 407 24.77 -5.97 30.73
N PRO A 408 24.32 -6.87 29.88
CA PRO A 408 24.26 -6.63 28.43
C PRO A 408 23.14 -5.65 28.09
N ALA A 409 23.10 -5.22 26.83
CA ALA A 409 22.02 -4.41 26.28
C ALA A 409 21.29 -5.17 25.17
N ILE A 410 20.03 -4.79 24.98
CA ILE A 410 19.21 -5.20 23.83
C ILE A 410 18.94 -3.98 22.95
N GLU A 411 19.09 -4.16 21.63
CA GLU A 411 18.63 -3.24 20.60
C GLU A 411 17.78 -4.01 19.59
N PHE A 412 16.69 -3.41 19.10
CA PHE A 412 15.82 -4.04 18.11
C PHE A 412 15.06 -2.98 17.30
N SER A 413 14.67 -3.35 16.10
CA SER A 413 13.75 -2.59 15.29
C SER A 413 12.32 -2.83 15.78
N LEU A 414 11.56 -1.76 15.96
CA LEU A 414 10.21 -1.74 16.53
C LEU A 414 9.28 -0.89 15.68
N ILE A 415 8.10 -1.41 15.36
CA ILE A 415 7.00 -0.64 14.79
C ILE A 415 5.72 -0.95 15.56
N TYR A 416 4.87 0.05 15.79
CA TYR A 416 3.59 -0.17 16.45
C TYR A 416 2.53 0.83 16.00
N GLU A 417 1.29 0.34 15.97
CA GLU A 417 0.06 1.10 15.88
C GLU A 417 -0.95 0.48 16.84
N LEU A 418 -1.06 1.05 18.03
CA LEU A 418 -1.85 0.60 19.17
C LEU A 418 -2.82 1.70 19.58
N GLN A 419 -4.01 1.33 20.09
CA GLN A 419 -4.98 2.33 20.54
C GLN A 419 -4.46 3.05 21.79
N GLU A 420 -4.18 4.33 21.65
CA GLU A 420 -3.71 5.17 22.76
C GLU A 420 -4.65 5.08 23.96
N GLU A 421 -4.10 5.01 25.18
CA GLU A 421 -4.80 4.80 26.46
C GLU A 421 -5.39 3.39 26.70
N TYR A 422 -5.64 2.60 25.66
CA TYR A 422 -6.31 1.28 25.77
C TYR A 422 -5.37 0.11 25.53
N ASP A 423 -4.52 0.17 24.50
CA ASP A 423 -3.61 -0.91 24.14
C ASP A 423 -2.20 -0.61 24.59
N LEU A 424 -1.42 -1.63 24.93
CA LEU A 424 -0.04 -1.48 25.38
C LEU A 424 0.83 -2.64 24.90
N ALA A 425 2.07 -2.33 24.52
CA ALA A 425 3.12 -3.33 24.34
C ALA A 425 4.33 -2.99 25.22
N TRP A 426 5.06 -4.02 25.66
CA TRP A 426 6.23 -3.85 26.53
C TRP A 426 7.18 -5.03 26.45
N LEU A 427 8.42 -4.89 26.98
CA LEU A 427 9.39 -5.96 27.10
C LEU A 427 9.46 -6.45 28.54
N GLU A 428 9.48 -7.76 28.73
CA GLU A 428 9.69 -8.42 30.02
C GLU A 428 10.90 -9.34 29.97
N MET A 429 11.54 -9.52 31.12
CA MET A 429 12.64 -10.44 31.30
C MET A 429 12.36 -11.39 32.46
N SER A 430 12.78 -12.63 32.29
CA SER A 430 12.86 -13.64 33.36
C SER A 430 14.30 -14.01 33.61
N LEU A 431 14.68 -14.09 34.89
CA LEU A 431 15.99 -14.50 35.36
C LEU A 431 15.96 -15.89 36.07
N ASP A 432 14.85 -16.61 35.97
CA ASP A 432 14.59 -17.88 36.64
C ASP A 432 13.94 -18.95 35.73
N GLY A 433 14.28 -18.91 34.44
CA GLY A 433 13.82 -19.90 33.47
C GLY A 433 12.32 -19.76 33.13
N GLY A 434 11.79 -18.54 33.09
CA GLY A 434 10.39 -18.23 32.69
C GLY A 434 9.36 -18.36 33.80
N GLN A 435 9.78 -18.55 35.07
CA GLN A 435 8.86 -18.71 36.19
C GLN A 435 8.27 -17.36 36.66
N ASN A 436 9.11 -16.31 36.73
CA ASN A 436 8.72 -14.96 37.05
C ASN A 436 9.21 -13.99 35.99
N TRP A 437 8.38 -12.99 35.69
CA TRP A 437 8.65 -12.00 34.65
C TRP A 437 8.60 -10.60 35.22
N GLU A 438 9.60 -9.80 34.88
CA GLU A 438 9.68 -8.40 35.27
C GLU A 438 9.75 -7.52 34.03
N LYS A 439 9.01 -6.43 34.03
CA LYS A 439 9.04 -5.41 32.96
C LYS A 439 10.38 -4.67 32.99
N ILE A 440 10.94 -4.39 31.84
CA ILE A 440 12.23 -3.70 31.70
C ILE A 440 11.98 -2.21 31.42
N GLY A 441 12.58 -1.34 32.22
CA GLY A 441 12.68 0.10 31.99
C GLY A 441 11.38 0.88 32.24
N GLU A 442 11.49 2.20 32.15
CA GLU A 442 10.44 3.20 32.38
C GLU A 442 10.46 4.26 31.26
N ILE A 443 9.43 5.11 31.20
CA ILE A 443 9.38 6.24 30.25
C ILE A 443 10.55 7.21 30.52
N GLY A 444 11.27 7.55 29.44
CA GLY A 444 12.42 8.45 29.53
C GLY A 444 13.75 7.78 29.79
N GLU A 445 13.78 6.47 29.80
CA GLU A 445 14.99 5.65 29.80
C GLU A 445 15.33 5.17 28.39
N GLY A 446 16.57 4.73 28.18
CA GLY A 446 17.00 4.13 26.92
C GLY A 446 16.81 5.01 25.68
N LYS A 447 16.60 4.35 24.53
CA LYS A 447 16.28 5.00 23.26
C LYS A 447 14.95 4.48 22.72
N ASN A 448 14.03 5.38 22.42
CA ASN A 448 12.68 5.04 21.95
C ASN A 448 11.97 4.03 22.87
N TRP A 449 12.27 4.12 24.19
CA TRP A 449 11.72 3.25 25.21
C TRP A 449 10.43 3.87 25.72
N TYR A 450 9.41 3.13 25.85
CA TYR A 450 8.05 3.44 26.26
C TYR A 450 7.54 4.86 25.96
N THR A 451 6.25 4.96 25.66
CA THR A 451 5.64 6.24 25.24
C THR A 451 4.43 6.64 26.09
N ALA A 452 3.81 5.70 26.77
CA ALA A 452 2.59 5.95 27.52
C ALA A 452 2.44 5.05 28.74
N GLU A 453 1.66 5.50 29.73
CA GLU A 453 1.16 4.71 30.86
C GLU A 453 -0.26 4.21 30.51
N ASN A 454 -0.47 2.89 30.55
CA ASN A 454 -1.78 2.32 30.31
C ASN A 454 -2.67 2.44 31.55
N GLN A 455 -3.74 3.21 31.44
CA GLN A 455 -4.71 3.41 32.50
C GLN A 455 -5.84 2.38 32.48
N PHE A 456 -6.16 1.81 31.30
CA PHE A 456 -7.28 0.89 31.16
C PHE A 456 -7.04 -0.45 31.87
N PHE A 457 -5.90 -1.09 31.66
CA PHE A 457 -5.53 -2.35 32.30
C PHE A 457 -4.72 -2.19 33.59
N SER A 458 -4.27 -0.98 33.92
CA SER A 458 -3.34 -0.72 35.03
C SER A 458 -2.03 -1.52 34.90
N LEU A 459 -1.53 -1.68 33.67
CA LEU A 459 -0.32 -2.45 33.35
C LEU A 459 0.97 -1.61 33.47
N GLY A 460 0.84 -0.31 33.85
CA GLY A 460 1.96 0.61 33.89
C GLY A 460 2.40 1.08 32.52
N GLU A 461 3.69 1.38 32.35
CA GLU A 461 4.26 1.99 31.16
C GLU A 461 4.56 1.02 30.04
N GLY A 462 4.53 1.49 28.77
CA GLY A 462 4.84 0.71 27.60
C GLY A 462 4.75 1.53 26.32
N TRP A 463 4.83 0.88 25.17
CA TRP A 463 4.58 1.49 23.87
C TRP A 463 3.08 1.50 23.60
N SER A 464 2.56 2.68 23.23
CA SER A 464 1.16 2.90 22.84
C SER A 464 1.10 4.03 21.80
N GLY A 465 0.00 4.18 21.08
CA GLY A 465 -0.10 5.12 19.96
C GLY A 465 0.60 4.60 18.69
N ARG A 466 1.34 5.45 17.99
CA ARG A 466 1.97 5.12 16.70
C ARG A 466 3.44 5.49 16.67
N SER A 467 4.30 4.59 16.19
CA SER A 467 5.73 4.87 15.95
C SER A 467 5.99 5.64 14.63
N ASN A 468 4.98 5.71 13.73
CA ASN A 468 5.09 6.33 12.39
C ASN A 468 6.23 5.76 11.53
N GLY A 469 6.42 4.46 11.59
CA GLY A 469 7.45 3.68 10.89
C GLY A 469 8.31 2.90 11.87
N TRP A 470 9.26 2.14 11.31
CA TRP A 470 10.22 1.38 12.10
C TRP A 470 11.17 2.34 12.84
N ILE A 471 11.34 2.11 14.12
CA ILE A 471 12.26 2.83 15.00
C ILE A 471 13.21 1.83 15.67
N THR A 472 14.41 2.26 16.03
CA THR A 472 15.32 1.43 16.83
C THR A 472 15.09 1.71 18.30
N ALA A 473 14.72 0.69 19.09
CA ALA A 473 14.62 0.75 20.54
C ALA A 473 15.85 0.10 21.18
N ARG A 474 16.37 0.67 22.29
CA ARG A 474 17.53 0.14 23.01
C ARG A 474 17.40 0.40 24.52
N HIS A 475 17.77 -0.64 25.31
CA HIS A 475 17.84 -0.59 26.77
C HIS A 475 18.84 -1.60 27.31
N SER A 476 19.37 -1.40 28.50
CA SER A 476 20.12 -2.45 29.21
C SER A 476 19.19 -3.55 29.71
N LEU A 477 19.76 -4.72 29.99
CA LEU A 477 19.06 -5.84 30.63
C LEU A 477 19.50 -5.94 32.11
N PRO A 478 18.89 -5.16 33.01
CA PRO A 478 19.41 -4.96 34.35
C PRO A 478 19.39 -6.23 35.21
N ASN A 479 20.42 -6.43 36.01
CA ASN A 479 20.59 -7.58 36.90
C ASN A 479 20.71 -8.95 36.19
N SER A 480 20.96 -8.97 34.89
CA SER A 480 21.05 -10.20 34.13
C SER A 480 22.48 -10.76 34.01
N ALA A 481 23.51 -9.96 34.26
CA ALA A 481 24.89 -10.40 34.30
C ALA A 481 25.08 -11.53 35.34
N GLY A 482 25.82 -12.58 34.97
CA GLY A 482 26.04 -13.75 35.82
C GLY A 482 24.91 -14.77 35.88
N VAL A 483 23.79 -14.56 35.13
CA VAL A 483 22.62 -15.45 35.09
C VAL A 483 22.71 -16.38 33.90
N ALA A 484 22.48 -17.68 34.12
CA ALA A 484 22.62 -18.74 33.08
C ALA A 484 21.35 -19.01 32.28
N GLU A 485 20.20 -18.56 32.78
CA GLU A 485 18.89 -18.82 32.17
C GLU A 485 18.08 -17.54 32.14
N VAL A 486 18.27 -16.76 31.08
CA VAL A 486 17.56 -15.48 30.85
C VAL A 486 16.61 -15.66 29.67
N HIS A 487 15.37 -15.25 29.84
CA HIS A 487 14.37 -15.19 28.79
C HIS A 487 13.84 -13.77 28.66
N LEU A 488 13.51 -13.40 27.44
CA LEU A 488 12.89 -12.12 27.12
C LEU A 488 11.54 -12.38 26.45
N ARG A 489 10.57 -11.49 26.61
CA ARG A 489 9.35 -11.57 25.82
C ARG A 489 8.77 -10.19 25.53
N PHE A 490 8.38 -9.98 24.29
CA PHE A 490 7.59 -8.84 23.88
C PHE A 490 6.12 -9.16 24.16
N ALA A 491 5.52 -8.43 25.08
CA ALA A 491 4.14 -8.64 25.49
C ALA A 491 3.22 -7.57 24.87
N VAL A 492 1.99 -7.94 24.57
CA VAL A 492 0.95 -7.03 24.08
C VAL A 492 -0.38 -7.28 24.78
N ALA A 493 -1.08 -6.20 25.13
CA ALA A 493 -2.44 -6.22 25.66
C ALA A 493 -3.32 -5.29 24.84
N THR A 494 -4.46 -5.80 24.35
CA THR A 494 -5.41 -5.02 23.54
C THR A 494 -6.77 -4.95 24.17
N SER A 495 -7.48 -3.87 23.89
CA SER A 495 -8.83 -3.63 24.39
C SER A 495 -9.87 -4.52 23.69
N PRO A 496 -11.06 -4.71 24.28
CA PRO A 496 -12.14 -5.43 23.63
C PRO A 496 -12.98 -4.55 22.69
N PHE A 497 -12.61 -3.27 22.49
CA PHE A 497 -13.46 -2.29 21.81
C PHE A 497 -12.94 -1.87 20.45
N PHE A 498 -11.62 -1.81 20.29
CA PHE A 498 -10.96 -1.33 19.07
C PHE A 498 -9.79 -2.25 18.74
N VAL A 499 -9.50 -2.39 17.45
CA VAL A 499 -8.31 -3.08 16.96
C VAL A 499 -7.55 -2.16 16.01
N ASN A 500 -6.24 -2.16 16.16
CA ASN A 500 -5.31 -1.40 15.34
C ASN A 500 -4.28 -2.33 14.71
N GLY A 501 -3.29 -1.76 14.04
CA GLY A 501 -2.25 -2.49 13.34
C GLY A 501 -1.37 -3.39 14.20
N GLY A 502 -1.33 -3.16 15.53
CA GLY A 502 -0.54 -3.97 16.47
C GLY A 502 0.93 -3.58 16.52
N ILE A 503 1.81 -4.57 16.68
CA ILE A 503 3.25 -4.38 16.87
C ILE A 503 4.06 -5.29 15.94
N GLY A 504 5.26 -4.84 15.56
CA GLY A 504 6.26 -5.64 14.83
C GLY A 504 7.65 -5.49 15.45
N ILE A 505 8.40 -6.59 15.45
CA ILE A 505 9.77 -6.71 15.98
C ILE A 505 10.67 -7.27 14.88
N ASP A 506 11.86 -6.67 14.73
CA ASP A 506 12.86 -7.07 13.77
C ASP A 506 14.28 -6.72 14.26
N ASP A 507 15.33 -7.24 13.63
CA ASP A 507 16.74 -6.90 13.88
C ASP A 507 17.13 -6.92 15.36
N VAL A 508 16.83 -8.01 16.07
CA VAL A 508 17.15 -8.11 17.50
C VAL A 508 18.65 -8.34 17.70
N HIS A 509 19.29 -7.48 18.48
CA HIS A 509 20.69 -7.54 18.85
C HIS A 509 20.87 -7.48 20.37
N ILE A 510 21.53 -8.47 20.96
CA ILE A 510 21.90 -8.50 22.37
C ILE A 510 23.43 -8.54 22.45
N PHE A 511 24.03 -7.57 23.12
CA PHE A 511 25.49 -7.35 23.14
C PHE A 511 26.00 -6.85 24.48
N GLU A 512 27.31 -6.98 24.72
CA GLU A 512 27.94 -6.47 25.92
C GLU A 512 27.97 -4.92 25.91
N SER A 513 27.50 -4.30 27.00
CA SER A 513 27.47 -2.83 27.13
C SER A 513 28.88 -2.28 27.37
N PHE A 514 29.16 -1.10 26.82
CA PHE A 514 30.38 -0.37 27.12
C PHE A 514 30.38 0.18 28.56
N VAL A 515 31.57 0.44 29.11
CA VAL A 515 31.67 1.09 30.43
C VAL A 515 31.28 2.56 30.37
N LYS A 516 31.65 3.23 29.28
CA LYS A 516 31.34 4.63 29.02
C LYS A 516 30.82 4.76 27.60
N ASP A 517 29.60 5.22 27.48
CA ASP A 517 28.93 5.40 26.21
C ASP A 517 27.82 6.44 26.42
N LEU A 518 27.98 7.67 25.92
CA LEU A 518 26.94 8.69 25.88
C LEU A 518 26.45 8.80 24.44
N ALA A 519 25.20 8.64 24.22
CA ALA A 519 24.60 8.72 22.89
C ALA A 519 23.65 9.92 22.77
N GLY A 520 23.73 10.62 21.64
CA GLY A 520 22.74 11.61 21.25
C GLY A 520 21.43 10.95 20.83
N LEU A 521 20.29 11.46 21.31
CA LEU A 521 18.97 10.93 20.96
C LEU A 521 18.26 11.82 19.94
N SER A 522 18.09 13.10 20.28
CA SER A 522 17.31 14.01 19.44
C SER A 522 17.72 15.46 19.64
N ILE A 523 17.43 16.27 18.65
CA ILE A 523 17.48 17.73 18.72
C ILE A 523 16.09 18.25 18.46
N SER A 524 15.65 19.24 19.23
CA SER A 524 14.48 20.04 18.99
C SER A 524 14.78 21.51 19.32
N THR A 525 13.89 22.42 18.98
CA THR A 525 13.99 23.82 19.42
C THR A 525 12.70 24.26 20.07
N LEU A 526 12.72 25.35 20.83
CA LEU A 526 11.49 25.94 21.40
C LEU A 526 10.57 26.41 20.27
N GLY A 527 11.13 26.74 19.12
CA GLY A 527 10.43 27.20 17.92
C GLY A 527 9.91 26.11 16.99
N ASP A 528 10.17 24.83 17.24
CA ASP A 528 9.75 23.72 16.34
C ASP A 528 8.27 23.72 16.01
N LYS A 529 7.43 24.12 16.96
CA LYS A 529 5.98 24.21 16.76
C LYS A 529 5.52 25.56 16.20
N ALA A 530 6.44 26.54 16.08
CA ALA A 530 6.16 27.86 15.54
C ALA A 530 6.54 27.89 14.06
N GLU A 531 5.59 27.79 13.14
CA GLU A 531 5.85 27.76 11.69
C GLU A 531 6.80 28.84 11.16
N CYS A 532 6.93 29.95 11.88
CA CYS A 532 7.82 31.05 11.51
C CYS A 532 9.12 31.10 12.28
N GLY A 533 9.34 30.16 13.19
CA GLY A 533 10.45 30.24 14.13
C GLY A 533 10.29 31.34 15.18
N LEU A 534 11.31 31.50 16.00
CA LEU A 534 11.37 32.47 17.08
C LEU A 534 12.61 33.35 16.95
N GLU A 535 12.50 34.63 17.41
CA GLU A 535 13.64 35.57 17.44
C GLU A 535 14.72 35.13 18.42
N ASN A 536 14.33 34.46 19.51
CA ASN A 536 15.22 33.97 20.56
C ASN A 536 14.98 32.50 20.81
N ASP A 537 15.13 31.69 19.76
CA ASP A 537 14.98 30.25 19.82
C ASP A 537 16.13 29.57 20.55
N GLN A 538 15.86 28.46 21.19
CA GLN A 538 16.86 27.68 21.93
C GLN A 538 16.87 26.25 21.50
N ILE A 539 18.08 25.68 21.38
CA ILE A 539 18.27 24.27 21.06
C ILE A 539 18.09 23.43 22.32
N LEU A 540 17.30 22.39 22.19
CA LEU A 540 17.12 21.32 23.18
C LEU A 540 17.80 20.07 22.62
N PHE A 541 18.80 19.56 23.32
CA PHE A 541 19.52 18.35 22.95
C PHE A 541 19.27 17.25 23.97
N SER A 542 18.62 16.19 23.53
CA SER A 542 18.39 15.00 24.37
C SER A 542 19.46 13.97 24.11
N PHE A 543 20.00 13.38 25.18
CA PHE A 543 21.02 12.35 25.12
C PHE A 543 20.87 11.40 26.32
N VAL A 544 21.48 10.21 26.22
CA VAL A 544 21.35 9.09 27.16
C VAL A 544 22.72 8.53 27.53
N ASN A 545 22.85 7.96 28.70
CA ASN A 545 24.01 7.16 29.09
C ASN A 545 23.73 5.69 28.81
N PHE A 546 24.29 5.15 27.72
CA PHE A 546 24.28 3.72 27.40
C PHE A 546 25.44 2.93 28.02
N GLY A 547 26.34 3.63 28.70
CA GLY A 547 27.39 2.96 29.49
C GLY A 547 26.82 2.29 30.72
N ASN A 548 27.40 1.16 31.13
CA ASN A 548 27.00 0.39 32.30
C ASN A 548 27.38 1.04 33.64
N GLN A 549 28.01 2.22 33.61
CA GLN A 549 28.37 2.99 34.80
C GLN A 549 27.81 4.41 34.71
N SER A 550 27.42 4.95 35.89
CA SER A 550 27.00 6.35 36.02
C SER A 550 28.09 7.32 35.58
N GLN A 551 27.74 8.25 34.69
CA GLN A 551 28.68 9.22 34.13
C GLN A 551 28.53 10.62 34.79
N SER A 552 29.63 11.33 34.96
CA SER A 552 29.66 12.70 35.45
C SER A 552 30.73 13.51 34.72
N GLY A 553 30.68 14.85 34.88
CA GLY A 553 31.56 15.71 34.14
C GLY A 553 31.27 15.78 32.64
N ILE A 554 30.03 15.55 32.29
CA ILE A 554 29.52 15.52 30.92
C ILE A 554 29.53 16.93 30.35
N GLN A 555 29.98 17.08 29.11
CA GLN A 555 29.80 18.29 28.30
C GLN A 555 28.95 17.96 27.08
N VAL A 556 28.24 18.94 26.55
CA VAL A 556 27.55 18.88 25.27
C VAL A 556 27.98 20.03 24.38
N ALA A 557 27.99 19.81 23.11
CA ALA A 557 28.37 20.80 22.11
C ALA A 557 27.31 20.89 21.02
N CYS A 558 27.01 22.10 20.53
CA CYS A 558 26.18 22.30 19.35
C CYS A 558 26.80 23.28 18.38
N SER A 559 26.65 23.06 17.09
CA SER A 559 26.94 23.98 16.00
C SER A 559 25.70 24.21 15.14
N ILE A 560 25.56 25.40 14.60
CA ILE A 560 24.52 25.80 13.65
C ILE A 560 25.22 26.18 12.34
N ASN A 561 24.80 25.56 11.20
CA ASN A 561 25.34 25.83 9.88
C ASN A 561 26.90 25.78 9.85
N ASP A 562 27.47 24.75 10.46
CA ASP A 562 28.91 24.53 10.60
C ASP A 562 29.70 25.70 11.30
N SER A 563 29.00 26.51 12.10
CA SER A 563 29.64 27.54 12.94
C SER A 563 30.54 26.92 14.02
N ALA A 564 31.32 27.73 14.70
CA ALA A 564 32.09 27.29 15.85
C ALA A 564 31.17 26.71 16.93
N PRO A 565 31.45 25.54 17.49
CA PRO A 565 30.55 24.89 18.43
C PRO A 565 30.47 25.63 19.75
N VAL A 566 29.28 25.68 20.31
CA VAL A 566 29.02 26.16 21.67
C VAL A 566 29.11 24.97 22.62
N LEU A 567 30.07 24.96 23.54
CA LEU A 567 30.21 23.91 24.56
C LEU A 567 29.56 24.36 25.88
N GLN A 568 28.83 23.43 26.50
CA GLN A 568 28.23 23.65 27.82
C GLN A 568 28.44 22.45 28.74
N ASN A 569 28.57 22.68 30.04
CA ASN A 569 28.67 21.61 31.01
C ASN A 569 27.28 21.20 31.47
N VAL A 570 27.09 19.87 31.55
CA VAL A 570 25.88 19.29 32.15
C VAL A 570 26.18 18.92 33.60
N GLY A 571 25.39 19.47 34.51
CA GLY A 571 25.56 19.21 35.95
C GLY A 571 24.96 17.88 36.38
N GLY A 572 25.52 17.29 37.44
CA GLY A 572 25.01 16.06 38.01
C GLY A 572 25.71 14.80 37.50
N SER A 573 25.08 13.68 37.72
CA SER A 573 25.49 12.33 37.29
C SER A 573 24.34 11.69 36.58
N LEU A 574 24.61 11.02 35.46
CA LEU A 574 23.62 10.35 34.62
C LEU A 574 23.79 8.82 34.78
N ALA A 575 22.76 8.18 35.31
CA ALA A 575 22.77 6.73 35.52
C ALA A 575 22.68 5.99 34.17
N THR A 576 22.93 4.69 34.16
CA THR A 576 22.71 3.83 32.99
C THR A 576 21.28 3.96 32.52
N ASP A 577 21.09 4.03 31.20
CA ASP A 577 19.83 4.23 30.45
C ASP A 577 19.08 5.53 30.79
N GLN A 578 19.57 6.33 31.74
CA GLN A 578 18.96 7.60 32.01
C GLN A 578 19.17 8.58 30.85
N ALA A 579 18.08 9.12 30.32
CA ALA A 579 18.09 10.17 29.32
C ALA A 579 17.81 11.53 29.96
N ILE A 580 18.42 12.57 29.44
CA ILE A 580 18.11 13.95 29.82
C ILE A 580 18.10 14.87 28.61
N THR A 581 17.37 15.98 28.72
CA THR A 581 17.38 17.05 27.74
C THR A 581 18.10 18.28 28.30
N HIS A 582 19.15 18.71 27.61
CA HIS A 582 19.88 19.94 27.91
C HIS A 582 19.42 21.07 26.99
N THR A 583 19.08 22.21 27.59
CA THR A 583 18.72 23.43 26.86
C THR A 583 19.94 24.33 26.73
N PHE A 584 20.38 24.61 25.50
CA PHE A 584 21.50 25.53 25.26
C PHE A 584 21.11 26.97 25.59
N SER A 585 21.91 27.61 26.40
CA SER A 585 21.64 28.96 26.90
C SER A 585 21.88 30.08 25.89
N VAL A 586 22.48 29.77 24.74
CA VAL A 586 22.74 30.73 23.66
C VAL A 586 21.59 30.69 22.68
N PRO A 587 20.70 31.70 22.62
CA PRO A 587 19.61 31.74 21.68
C PRO A 587 20.10 32.10 20.27
N PHE A 588 19.30 31.74 19.27
CA PHE A 588 19.49 32.13 17.87
C PHE A 588 18.16 32.58 17.27
N ASP A 589 18.22 33.33 16.17
CA ASP A 589 17.01 33.71 15.41
C ASP A 589 16.70 32.65 14.39
N SER A 590 15.63 31.85 14.62
CA SER A 590 15.22 30.74 13.74
C SER A 590 14.21 31.15 12.66
N ARG A 591 13.82 32.44 12.59
CA ARG A 591 12.77 32.92 11.68
C ARG A 591 13.23 32.91 10.21
N ASP A 592 12.29 32.58 9.32
CA ASP A 592 12.39 32.71 7.86
C ASP A 592 13.65 32.11 7.22
N SER A 593 14.26 31.10 7.85
CA SER A 593 15.54 30.51 7.44
C SER A 593 15.54 29.00 7.64
N VAL A 594 16.52 28.35 7.01
CA VAL A 594 16.85 26.94 7.22
C VAL A 594 18.14 26.88 8.02
N PHE A 595 18.14 26.04 9.06
CA PHE A 595 19.30 25.83 9.92
C PHE A 595 19.62 24.33 10.00
N ASP A 596 20.86 23.98 9.72
CA ASP A 596 21.41 22.66 9.99
C ASP A 596 22.07 22.71 11.38
N ILE A 597 21.45 22.02 12.33
CA ILE A 597 21.90 21.95 13.72
C ILE A 597 22.58 20.60 13.93
N LYS A 598 23.77 20.64 14.49
CA LYS A 598 24.52 19.44 14.85
C LYS A 598 24.93 19.55 16.31
N CYS A 599 24.46 18.59 17.14
CA CYS A 599 24.82 18.53 18.56
C CYS A 599 25.45 17.17 18.86
N TRP A 600 26.35 17.15 19.85
CA TRP A 600 27.00 15.92 20.28
C TRP A 600 27.39 15.96 21.77
N THR A 601 27.53 14.79 22.33
CA THR A 601 28.05 14.57 23.67
C THR A 601 29.57 14.64 23.66
N VAL A 602 30.18 15.05 24.79
CA VAL A 602 31.61 15.09 24.98
C VAL A 602 31.93 14.46 26.35
N LEU A 603 32.37 13.20 26.31
CA LEU A 603 32.80 12.47 27.51
C LEU A 603 34.21 11.92 27.30
N ASN A 604 35.09 12.15 28.31
CA ASN A 604 36.44 11.61 28.21
C ASN A 604 36.45 10.09 28.39
N GLY A 605 36.90 9.42 27.34
CA GLY A 605 37.00 7.96 27.31
C GLY A 605 35.70 7.28 26.89
N ASP A 606 34.81 7.98 26.18
CA ASP A 606 33.69 7.39 25.48
C ASP A 606 34.15 6.30 24.51
N GLN A 607 33.51 5.15 24.54
CA GLN A 607 33.91 3.96 23.80
C GLN A 607 33.11 3.79 22.49
N ALA A 608 32.01 4.53 22.32
CA ALA A 608 31.14 4.46 21.17
C ALA A 608 30.89 5.82 20.50
N THR A 609 31.93 6.56 20.18
CA THR A 609 31.85 7.95 19.67
C THR A 609 31.11 8.13 18.34
N ASN A 610 30.67 7.06 17.69
CA ASN A 610 29.87 7.07 16.47
C ASN A 610 28.39 7.38 16.73
N ASN A 611 27.90 7.22 17.98
CA ASN A 611 26.52 7.51 18.38
C ASN A 611 26.36 8.84 19.12
N ASP A 612 27.47 9.55 19.41
CA ASP A 612 27.47 10.84 20.13
C ASP A 612 26.65 11.94 19.44
N THR A 613 26.62 11.92 18.11
CA THR A 613 26.21 13.04 17.30
C THR A 613 24.81 12.88 16.71
N VAL A 614 24.02 13.91 16.87
CA VAL A 614 22.72 14.06 16.20
C VAL A 614 22.75 15.28 15.28
N THR A 615 22.12 15.16 14.13
CA THR A 615 21.89 16.28 13.20
C THR A 615 20.40 16.50 13.02
N TYR A 616 19.99 17.75 12.91
CA TYR A 616 18.61 18.15 12.72
C TYR A 616 18.54 19.38 11.83
N THR A 617 17.68 19.34 10.82
CA THR A 617 17.44 20.49 9.96
C THR A 617 16.07 21.08 10.29
N ILE A 618 16.05 22.32 10.76
CA ILE A 618 14.81 23.07 10.98
C ILE A 618 14.61 24.07 9.83
N SER A 619 13.41 24.16 9.33
CA SER A 619 13.06 25.06 8.23
C SER A 619 11.78 25.81 8.55
N HIS A 620 11.90 27.13 8.73
CA HIS A 620 10.79 28.05 8.90
C HIS A 620 10.52 28.89 7.64
N VAL A 621 11.08 28.48 6.51
CA VAL A 621 10.86 29.14 5.23
C VAL A 621 9.46 28.81 4.72
N ALA A 622 8.71 29.85 4.35
CA ALA A 622 7.41 29.68 3.74
C ALA A 622 7.51 28.84 2.45
N ARG A 623 6.58 27.93 2.24
CA ARG A 623 6.52 27.11 1.01
C ARG A 623 6.32 28.00 -0.22
N PRO A 624 6.99 27.70 -1.34
CA PRO A 624 6.85 28.49 -2.54
C PRO A 624 5.45 28.33 -3.16
N VAL A 625 4.99 29.40 -3.82
CA VAL A 625 3.82 29.37 -4.72
C VAL A 625 4.34 29.03 -6.12
N PRO A 626 3.66 28.16 -6.93
CA PRO A 626 2.31 27.62 -6.73
C PRO A 626 2.23 26.50 -5.70
N TYR A 627 1.11 26.42 -4.99
CA TYR A 627 0.75 25.35 -4.06
C TYR A 627 -0.53 24.66 -4.53
N GLN A 628 -0.56 23.35 -4.49
CA GLN A 628 -1.72 22.55 -4.91
C GLN A 628 -1.94 21.38 -3.95
N GLU A 629 -3.21 21.14 -3.59
CA GLU A 629 -3.64 19.98 -2.83
C GLU A 629 -4.99 19.50 -3.36
N ASN A 630 -5.09 18.23 -3.72
CA ASN A 630 -6.29 17.59 -4.27
C ASN A 630 -6.68 16.29 -3.53
N PHE A 631 -5.96 15.94 -2.48
CA PHE A 631 -6.20 14.80 -1.59
C PHE A 631 -6.20 13.41 -2.25
N GLU A 632 -6.04 13.27 -3.56
CA GLU A 632 -6.19 12.00 -4.30
C GLU A 632 -5.21 10.90 -3.85
N LEU A 633 -4.01 11.28 -3.42
CA LEU A 633 -2.96 10.37 -2.98
C LEU A 633 -2.98 10.12 -1.47
N LEU A 634 -3.88 10.76 -0.74
CA LEU A 634 -3.95 10.70 0.72
C LEU A 634 -5.08 9.75 1.16
N ASN A 635 -4.90 9.13 2.33
CA ASN A 635 -5.95 8.39 3.04
C ASN A 635 -6.33 9.08 4.35
N GLU A 636 -5.45 9.96 4.84
CA GLU A 636 -5.61 10.77 6.04
C GLU A 636 -5.45 12.26 5.69
N PRO A 637 -5.94 13.18 6.52
CA PRO A 637 -5.70 14.61 6.33
C PRO A 637 -4.20 14.95 6.24
N PRO A 638 -3.80 15.96 5.40
CA PRO A 638 -2.40 16.37 5.30
C PRO A 638 -1.76 16.66 6.66
N THR A 639 -0.65 16.00 6.96
CA THR A 639 0.04 16.13 8.26
C THR A 639 0.75 17.47 8.45
N ASP A 640 0.95 18.22 7.39
CA ASP A 640 1.55 19.54 7.38
C ASP A 640 0.52 20.68 7.51
N TRP A 641 -0.76 20.32 7.61
CA TRP A 641 -1.83 21.25 7.98
C TRP A 641 -2.07 21.21 9.49
N MET A 642 -2.60 22.28 10.03
CA MET A 642 -3.00 22.35 11.45
C MET A 642 -4.53 22.34 11.53
N TYR A 643 -5.05 21.46 12.40
CA TYR A 643 -6.48 21.28 12.58
C TYR A 643 -6.90 21.59 14.02
N ASN A 644 -8.07 22.21 14.18
CA ASN A 644 -8.70 22.36 15.48
C ASN A 644 -10.23 22.15 15.32
N PRO A 645 -10.85 21.14 15.94
CA PRO A 645 -10.18 20.11 16.76
C PRO A 645 -9.23 19.23 15.92
N GLU A 646 -8.26 18.62 16.55
CA GLU A 646 -7.30 17.71 15.90
C GLU A 646 -7.99 16.50 15.25
N PHE A 647 -9.17 16.13 15.73
CA PHE A 647 -9.97 15.02 15.25
C PHE A 647 -11.24 15.47 14.53
N GLY A 648 -11.79 14.61 13.68
CA GLY A 648 -13.05 14.84 12.99
C GLY A 648 -12.90 15.26 11.53
N PHE A 649 -11.67 15.46 11.04
CA PHE A 649 -11.38 15.56 9.61
C PHE A 649 -11.12 14.18 9.02
N SER A 650 -11.59 13.95 7.82
CA SER A 650 -11.33 12.73 7.08
C SER A 650 -11.07 13.02 5.60
N VAL A 651 -10.23 12.21 4.96
CA VAL A 651 -10.07 12.21 3.52
C VAL A 651 -10.88 11.04 2.97
N THR A 652 -11.92 11.35 2.19
CA THR A 652 -12.88 10.35 1.71
C THR A 652 -13.38 10.62 0.30
N ASP A 653 -13.62 9.57 -0.47
CA ASP A 653 -14.31 9.58 -1.76
C ASP A 653 -15.81 9.25 -1.63
N GLN A 654 -16.25 8.76 -0.47
CA GLN A 654 -17.62 8.28 -0.24
C GLN A 654 -18.70 9.36 -0.44
N HIS A 655 -18.35 10.63 -0.23
CA HIS A 655 -19.31 11.70 -0.32
C HIS A 655 -19.68 12.09 -1.76
N ASN A 656 -18.84 11.85 -2.74
CA ASN A 656 -19.09 12.22 -4.14
C ASN A 656 -18.88 11.10 -5.16
N ASN A 657 -18.21 10.00 -4.78
CA ASN A 657 -17.85 8.84 -5.61
C ASN A 657 -17.07 9.22 -6.90
N ILE A 658 -16.32 10.33 -6.89
CA ILE A 658 -15.57 10.83 -8.05
C ILE A 658 -14.11 11.12 -7.69
N SER A 659 -13.88 11.85 -6.58
CA SER A 659 -12.56 12.27 -6.10
C SER A 659 -12.52 12.26 -4.58
N LYS A 660 -11.33 12.16 -3.99
CA LYS A 660 -11.17 12.32 -2.55
C LYS A 660 -11.32 13.78 -2.16
N VAL A 661 -11.94 14.01 -1.02
CA VAL A 661 -12.17 15.34 -0.44
C VAL A 661 -11.73 15.35 1.02
N LEU A 662 -11.27 16.50 1.52
CA LEU A 662 -11.17 16.73 2.96
C LEU A 662 -12.56 17.07 3.49
N ALA A 663 -13.11 16.24 4.35
CA ALA A 663 -14.47 16.35 4.89
C ALA A 663 -14.47 16.63 6.38
N PHE A 664 -15.40 17.47 6.83
CA PHE A 664 -15.66 17.74 8.25
C PHE A 664 -17.16 17.84 8.50
N ASN A 665 -17.64 17.20 9.58
CA ASN A 665 -19.05 17.29 10.00
C ASN A 665 -19.25 18.40 11.03
N LEU A 666 -20.15 19.34 10.72
CA LEU A 666 -20.55 20.45 11.61
C LEU A 666 -21.95 20.20 12.17
N TYR A 667 -22.05 20.12 13.50
CA TYR A 667 -23.28 19.92 14.26
C TYR A 667 -23.14 20.48 15.68
N SER A 668 -24.15 20.34 16.54
CA SER A 668 -24.15 20.89 17.90
C SER A 668 -23.02 20.38 18.81
N GLY A 669 -22.47 19.19 18.53
CA GLY A 669 -21.32 18.62 19.26
C GLY A 669 -19.98 19.10 18.71
N ASN A 670 -19.90 19.37 17.38
CA ASN A 670 -18.75 19.95 16.69
C ASN A 670 -19.16 21.28 16.04
N SER A 671 -19.24 22.32 16.87
CA SER A 671 -19.81 23.62 16.44
C SER A 671 -18.84 24.53 15.72
N GLU A 672 -17.56 24.19 15.67
CA GLU A 672 -16.52 25.01 15.05
C GLU A 672 -15.35 24.13 14.60
N PHE A 673 -14.72 24.48 13.49
CA PHE A 673 -13.44 23.92 13.08
C PHE A 673 -12.52 24.95 12.49
N THR A 674 -11.21 24.73 12.55
CA THR A 674 -10.22 25.38 11.68
C THR A 674 -9.35 24.34 10.99
N ALA A 675 -9.02 24.62 9.73
CA ALA A 675 -8.04 23.90 8.93
C ALA A 675 -7.08 24.91 8.31
N ASP A 676 -5.86 24.92 8.79
CA ASP A 676 -4.83 25.90 8.42
C ASP A 676 -3.87 25.25 7.42
N LEU A 677 -3.70 25.86 6.27
CA LEU A 677 -2.68 25.46 5.31
C LEU A 677 -1.30 25.80 5.85
N PRO A 678 -0.24 25.11 5.40
CA PRO A 678 1.14 25.53 5.69
C PRO A 678 1.36 26.98 5.21
N ARG A 679 2.32 27.66 5.82
CA ARG A 679 2.69 29.02 5.43
C ARG A 679 3.19 29.05 3.98
N LEU A 680 2.63 29.94 3.16
CA LEU A 680 2.91 30.06 1.74
C LEU A 680 3.57 31.42 1.45
N GLY A 681 4.68 31.43 0.74
CA GLY A 681 5.50 32.63 0.57
C GLY A 681 5.54 33.19 -0.84
N ASN A 682 6.00 34.47 -0.89
CA ASN A 682 6.19 35.24 -2.12
C ASN A 682 4.91 35.40 -2.95
N ILE A 683 3.80 35.76 -2.27
CA ILE A 683 2.57 36.14 -2.96
C ILE A 683 2.85 37.28 -3.93
N ARG A 684 2.37 37.20 -5.16
CA ARG A 684 2.58 38.17 -6.23
C ARG A 684 1.26 38.82 -6.61
N MET A 685 1.34 39.99 -7.26
CA MET A 685 0.17 40.58 -7.91
C MET A 685 -0.40 39.62 -8.95
N GLY A 686 -1.68 39.37 -8.90
CA GLY A 686 -2.41 38.41 -9.75
C GLY A 686 -2.54 37.02 -9.14
N ASP A 687 -1.85 36.71 -8.03
CA ASP A 687 -2.02 35.43 -7.35
C ASP A 687 -3.44 35.31 -6.77
N SER A 688 -3.97 34.10 -6.81
CA SER A 688 -5.31 33.83 -6.32
C SER A 688 -5.39 32.44 -5.69
N LEU A 689 -6.15 32.32 -4.61
CA LEU A 689 -6.60 31.07 -4.05
C LEU A 689 -7.83 30.58 -4.84
N ARG A 690 -7.76 29.36 -5.34
CA ARG A 690 -8.92 28.63 -5.89
C ARG A 690 -9.11 27.36 -5.11
N PHE A 691 -10.36 27.00 -4.87
CA PHE A 691 -10.73 25.73 -4.27
C PHE A 691 -12.13 25.33 -4.70
N THR A 692 -12.44 24.06 -4.60
CA THR A 692 -13.80 23.55 -4.76
C THR A 692 -14.34 23.11 -3.42
N TYR A 693 -15.66 23.30 -3.21
CA TYR A 693 -16.31 22.91 -1.97
C TYR A 693 -17.75 22.44 -2.22
N ARG A 694 -18.27 21.70 -1.27
CA ARG A 694 -19.67 21.26 -1.25
C ARG A 694 -20.18 21.26 0.19
N ILE A 695 -21.51 21.48 0.35
CA ILE A 695 -22.19 21.40 1.64
C ILE A 695 -23.40 20.50 1.49
N THR A 696 -23.44 19.41 2.25
CA THR A 696 -24.45 18.36 2.13
C THR A 696 -24.98 17.96 3.51
N ASN A 697 -26.16 17.34 3.52
CA ASN A 697 -26.78 16.89 4.75
C ASN A 697 -26.03 15.67 5.31
N PHE A 698 -25.80 15.64 6.62
CA PHE A 698 -25.08 14.55 7.30
C PHE A 698 -25.75 13.19 7.08
N ALA A 699 -27.06 13.09 7.33
CA ALA A 699 -27.80 11.84 7.27
C ALA A 699 -27.83 11.16 5.88
N SER A 700 -27.44 11.89 4.83
CA SER A 700 -27.39 11.38 3.46
C SER A 700 -25.96 11.06 2.99
N GLN A 701 -24.97 11.15 3.85
CA GLN A 701 -23.57 10.93 3.51
C GLN A 701 -23.16 11.60 2.19
N GLY A 702 -23.42 12.89 2.06
CA GLY A 702 -23.05 13.68 0.90
C GLY A 702 -24.01 13.61 -0.31
N GLN A 703 -25.08 12.82 -0.27
CA GLN A 703 -25.97 12.64 -1.42
C GLN A 703 -27.06 13.72 -1.55
N THR A 704 -27.39 14.45 -0.49
CA THR A 704 -28.43 15.49 -0.50
C THR A 704 -27.83 16.85 -0.18
N PRO A 705 -27.97 17.85 -1.06
CA PRO A 705 -27.48 19.19 -0.78
C PRO A 705 -28.29 19.85 0.34
N THR A 706 -27.64 20.68 1.16
CA THR A 706 -28.32 21.39 2.24
C THR A 706 -28.03 22.89 2.19
N ILE A 707 -28.86 23.69 2.84
CA ILE A 707 -28.69 25.13 3.02
C ILE A 707 -28.02 25.40 4.37
N LEU A 708 -27.19 26.42 4.43
CA LEU A 708 -26.64 26.91 5.70
C LEU A 708 -27.75 27.65 6.46
N GLN A 709 -28.04 27.24 7.70
CA GLN A 709 -29.08 27.81 8.53
C GLN A 709 -28.51 28.36 9.85
N GLY A 710 -29.33 29.17 10.56
CA GLY A 710 -29.02 29.61 11.92
C GLY A 710 -27.73 30.41 12.09
N GLY A 711 -27.20 30.97 10.99
CA GLY A 711 -25.92 31.69 11.03
C GLY A 711 -24.70 30.81 10.74
N SER A 712 -24.89 29.55 10.36
CA SER A 712 -23.81 28.66 9.90
C SER A 712 -23.05 29.29 8.73
N LYS A 713 -21.74 29.23 8.73
CA LYS A 713 -20.85 29.81 7.73
C LYS A 713 -19.53 29.11 7.66
N ILE A 714 -18.86 29.22 6.51
CA ILE A 714 -17.45 28.87 6.34
C ILE A 714 -16.70 30.14 5.94
N GLU A 715 -15.69 30.51 6.66
CA GLU A 715 -14.85 31.68 6.39
C GLU A 715 -13.49 31.23 5.84
N VAL A 716 -13.02 31.89 4.81
CA VAL A 716 -11.64 31.82 4.37
C VAL A 716 -10.91 33.02 4.96
N GLN A 717 -9.90 32.77 5.71
CA GLN A 717 -9.17 33.77 6.48
C GLN A 717 -7.69 33.73 6.09
N VAL A 718 -7.02 34.88 6.18
CA VAL A 718 -5.59 35.05 5.88
C VAL A 718 -4.91 35.69 7.07
N SER A 719 -3.76 35.15 7.46
CA SER A 719 -2.82 35.67 8.42
C SER A 719 -1.52 36.08 7.71
N THR A 720 -0.92 37.18 8.15
CA THR A 720 0.44 37.64 7.76
C THR A 720 1.43 37.62 8.93
N ASP A 721 0.96 37.24 10.10
CA ASP A 721 1.71 37.16 11.36
C ASP A 721 1.78 35.74 11.91
N CYS A 722 1.91 34.75 10.99
CA CYS A 722 2.09 33.33 11.31
C CYS A 722 0.94 32.65 12.06
N GLY A 723 -0.27 33.20 11.90
CA GLY A 723 -1.47 32.63 12.51
C GLY A 723 -1.82 33.20 13.88
N GLU A 724 -1.11 34.26 14.32
CA GLU A 724 -1.49 34.94 15.55
C GLU A 724 -2.80 35.69 15.38
N THR A 725 -2.98 36.36 14.22
CA THR A 725 -4.23 37.01 13.88
C THR A 725 -4.68 36.67 12.46
N TYR A 726 -5.99 36.60 12.24
CA TYR A 726 -6.58 36.27 10.96
C TYR A 726 -7.56 37.33 10.50
N THR A 727 -7.53 37.62 9.20
CA THR A 727 -8.49 38.50 8.52
C THR A 727 -9.36 37.68 7.58
N THR A 728 -10.70 37.75 7.72
CA THR A 728 -11.64 37.09 6.83
C THR A 728 -11.62 37.75 5.45
N VAL A 729 -11.26 36.99 4.43
CA VAL A 729 -11.21 37.43 3.01
C VAL A 729 -12.42 36.97 2.20
N HIS A 730 -13.08 35.90 2.65
CA HIS A 730 -14.33 35.41 2.03
C HIS A 730 -15.17 34.67 3.06
N THR A 731 -16.52 34.79 2.90
CA THR A 731 -17.47 34.04 3.74
C THR A 731 -18.46 33.30 2.83
N ILE A 732 -18.58 31.99 3.02
CA ILE A 732 -19.62 31.15 2.44
C ILE A 732 -20.76 31.07 3.47
N SER A 733 -21.95 31.54 3.09
CA SER A 733 -23.10 31.63 3.97
C SER A 733 -24.42 31.39 3.20
N ALA A 734 -25.53 31.36 3.92
CA ALA A 734 -26.85 31.22 3.30
C ALA A 734 -27.16 32.25 2.18
N PHE A 735 -26.46 33.36 2.16
CA PHE A 735 -26.71 34.44 1.18
C PHE A 735 -26.02 34.22 -0.18
N ASN A 736 -24.91 33.46 -0.20
CA ASN A 736 -24.08 33.27 -1.38
C ASN A 736 -23.76 31.82 -1.70
N HIS A 737 -24.27 30.88 -0.89
CA HIS A 737 -24.22 29.45 -1.14
C HIS A 737 -25.54 28.97 -1.74
N SER A 738 -25.51 28.34 -2.91
CA SER A 738 -26.66 27.63 -3.47
C SER A 738 -26.46 26.14 -3.30
N PRO A 739 -27.40 25.41 -2.68
CA PRO A 739 -27.24 23.97 -2.45
C PRO A 739 -26.95 23.19 -3.74
N SER A 740 -26.03 22.27 -3.70
CA SER A 740 -25.62 21.45 -4.85
C SER A 740 -24.96 20.16 -4.36
N THR A 741 -25.18 19.06 -5.07
CA THR A 741 -24.43 17.83 -4.92
C THR A 741 -23.10 17.84 -5.68
N PHE A 742 -22.90 18.82 -6.56
CA PHE A 742 -21.64 19.03 -7.27
C PHE A 742 -20.75 20.01 -6.52
N MET A 743 -19.44 19.78 -6.57
CA MET A 743 -18.44 20.69 -6.04
C MET A 743 -18.55 22.06 -6.73
N LYS A 744 -18.42 23.13 -5.95
CA LYS A 744 -18.49 24.51 -6.40
C LYS A 744 -17.15 25.20 -6.27
N GLU A 745 -16.67 25.80 -7.35
CA GLU A 745 -15.44 26.56 -7.34
C GLU A 745 -15.61 27.93 -6.67
N ARG A 746 -14.56 28.36 -5.96
CA ARG A 746 -14.35 29.73 -5.51
C ARG A 746 -12.96 30.20 -5.92
N LYS A 747 -12.87 31.46 -6.31
CA LYS A 747 -11.63 32.18 -6.59
C LYS A 747 -11.58 33.44 -5.72
N ILE A 748 -10.45 33.61 -5.01
CA ILE A 748 -10.21 34.74 -4.11
C ILE A 748 -8.89 35.39 -4.54
N SER A 749 -8.88 36.70 -4.87
CA SER A 749 -7.65 37.45 -5.15
C SER A 749 -6.82 37.59 -3.87
N LEU A 750 -5.52 37.44 -4.02
CA LEU A 750 -4.53 37.63 -2.96
C LEU A 750 -3.67 38.90 -3.17
N ASP A 751 -4.05 39.79 -4.10
CA ASP A 751 -3.31 41.01 -4.43
C ASP A 751 -3.00 41.90 -3.22
N ALA A 752 -3.89 41.90 -2.22
CA ALA A 752 -3.69 42.68 -0.99
C ALA A 752 -2.47 42.19 -0.15
N TYR A 753 -1.99 40.97 -0.44
CA TYR A 753 -0.88 40.32 0.28
C TYR A 753 0.39 40.21 -0.57
N ALA A 754 0.45 40.89 -1.72
CA ALA A 754 1.61 40.82 -2.60
C ALA A 754 2.90 41.26 -1.87
N GLY A 755 3.96 40.47 -2.03
CA GLY A 755 5.25 40.60 -1.36
C GLY A 755 5.33 40.02 0.04
N GLN A 756 4.27 39.36 0.52
CA GLN A 756 4.23 38.76 1.86
C GLN A 756 4.14 37.23 1.78
N ALA A 757 4.55 36.55 2.84
CA ALA A 757 4.19 35.18 3.14
C ALA A 757 2.91 35.18 3.97
N ILE A 758 1.98 34.27 3.63
CA ILE A 758 0.67 34.19 4.28
C ILE A 758 0.36 32.79 4.77
N LYS A 759 -0.51 32.71 5.75
CA LYS A 759 -1.18 31.50 6.18
C LYS A 759 -2.67 31.60 5.83
N ILE A 760 -3.24 30.55 5.27
CA ILE A 760 -4.65 30.49 4.89
C ILE A 760 -5.36 29.52 5.83
N ARG A 761 -6.51 29.93 6.35
CA ARG A 761 -7.38 29.15 7.23
C ARG A 761 -8.77 29.01 6.63
N PHE A 762 -9.28 27.78 6.62
CA PHE A 762 -10.70 27.51 6.50
C PHE A 762 -11.29 27.40 7.89
N HIS A 763 -12.27 28.24 8.19
CA HIS A 763 -12.89 28.33 9.51
C HIS A 763 -14.40 28.08 9.37
N GLY A 764 -14.88 26.96 9.88
CA GLY A 764 -16.29 26.61 9.89
C GLY A 764 -16.94 26.97 11.22
N VAL A 765 -18.12 27.59 11.14
CA VAL A 765 -18.93 27.97 12.32
C VAL A 765 -20.33 27.41 12.14
N TRP A 766 -20.76 26.60 13.09
CA TRP A 766 -22.09 26.03 13.14
C TRP A 766 -23.11 26.99 13.75
N GLY A 767 -24.31 27.00 13.22
CA GLY A 767 -25.43 27.74 13.77
C GLY A 767 -26.71 26.91 13.88
N ALA A 768 -26.96 26.06 12.91
CA ALA A 768 -28.07 25.11 12.91
C ALA A 768 -27.88 24.04 11.82
N SER A 769 -28.60 22.92 11.93
CA SER A 769 -28.54 21.74 11.08
C SER A 769 -27.26 20.93 11.26
N ASP A 770 -27.28 19.70 10.78
CA ASP A 770 -26.15 18.79 10.77
C ASP A 770 -25.72 18.63 9.31
N PHE A 771 -24.46 18.98 8.99
CA PHE A 771 -24.00 19.00 7.61
C PHE A 771 -22.50 18.72 7.46
N TRP A 772 -22.16 18.07 6.34
CA TRP A 772 -20.79 17.91 5.88
C TRP A 772 -20.34 19.16 5.10
N PHE A 773 -19.12 19.58 5.37
CA PHE A 773 -18.34 20.47 4.54
C PHE A 773 -17.24 19.67 3.86
N ASP A 774 -17.30 19.57 2.54
CA ASP A 774 -16.30 18.90 1.71
C ASP A 774 -15.47 19.97 1.00
N LEU A 775 -14.14 19.83 1.07
CA LEU A 775 -13.16 20.74 0.48
C LEU A 775 -12.22 19.95 -0.44
N ASP A 776 -11.91 20.49 -1.62
CA ASP A 776 -11.07 19.83 -2.61
C ASP A 776 -10.43 20.85 -3.57
N ASN A 777 -9.44 20.39 -4.34
CA ASN A 777 -8.78 21.13 -5.42
C ASN A 777 -8.28 22.52 -4.99
N ILE A 778 -7.56 22.56 -3.87
CA ILE A 778 -6.99 23.80 -3.35
C ILE A 778 -5.78 24.16 -4.18
N ASN A 779 -5.85 25.29 -4.85
CA ASN A 779 -4.82 25.77 -5.74
C ASN A 779 -4.50 27.24 -5.41
N LEU A 780 -3.29 27.49 -4.98
CA LEU A 780 -2.72 28.83 -4.90
C LEU A 780 -1.85 29.02 -6.14
N LEU A 781 -2.34 29.79 -7.09
CA LEU A 781 -1.76 29.91 -8.41
C LEU A 781 -0.95 31.19 -8.52
N SER A 782 0.29 31.02 -8.98
CA SER A 782 1.19 32.12 -9.27
C SER A 782 1.17 32.45 -10.75
N CYS A 783 0.90 33.71 -11.09
CA CYS A 783 1.11 34.17 -12.44
C CYS A 783 2.61 34.36 -12.70
N PRO A 784 3.17 33.84 -13.81
CA PRO A 784 4.53 34.12 -14.18
C PRO A 784 4.73 35.62 -14.39
N SER A 785 5.89 36.13 -14.03
CA SER A 785 6.21 37.56 -14.22
C SER A 785 6.15 38.00 -15.69
N THR A 786 6.37 37.05 -16.60
CA THR A 786 6.17 37.17 -18.06
C THR A 786 5.78 35.82 -18.60
N MET A 787 4.94 35.79 -19.64
CA MET A 787 4.62 34.53 -20.34
C MET A 787 5.65 34.18 -21.43
N GLU A 788 6.75 34.94 -21.52
CA GLU A 788 7.78 34.76 -22.55
C GLU A 788 7.18 34.66 -23.97
N LEU A 789 6.32 35.62 -24.28
CA LEU A 789 5.63 35.66 -25.57
C LEU A 789 6.59 35.97 -26.70
N THR A 790 6.54 35.17 -27.76
CA THR A 790 7.27 35.40 -29.00
C THR A 790 6.32 35.35 -30.19
N ALA A 791 6.68 35.96 -31.32
CA ALA A 791 5.86 35.91 -32.50
C ALA A 791 6.64 35.52 -33.76
N GLU A 792 6.00 34.64 -34.56
CA GLU A 792 6.42 34.38 -35.92
C GLU A 792 5.63 35.27 -36.86
N LEU A 793 6.33 36.09 -37.69
CA LEU A 793 5.74 37.08 -38.53
C LEU A 793 5.84 36.72 -40.01
N THR A 794 4.74 36.75 -40.71
CA THR A 794 4.68 36.71 -42.17
C THR A 794 4.44 38.14 -42.68
N PRO A 795 5.42 38.82 -43.28
CA PRO A 795 5.24 40.21 -43.75
C PRO A 795 4.14 40.35 -44.77
N ALA A 796 3.43 41.49 -44.75
CA ALA A 796 2.42 41.80 -45.74
C ALA A 796 3.06 42.23 -47.07
N SER A 797 2.42 41.93 -48.18
CA SER A 797 2.79 42.45 -49.48
C SER A 797 2.55 43.96 -49.52
N PRO A 798 3.39 44.74 -50.22
CA PRO A 798 3.28 46.17 -50.23
C PRO A 798 1.86 46.66 -50.62
N GLY A 799 1.22 47.33 -49.68
CA GLY A 799 -0.16 47.89 -49.90
C GLY A 799 -1.30 46.89 -49.79
N LEU A 800 -1.03 45.63 -49.38
CA LEU A 800 -2.02 44.59 -49.17
C LEU A 800 -2.13 44.28 -47.67
N SER A 801 -3.22 43.61 -47.29
CA SER A 801 -3.48 43.08 -45.93
C SER A 801 -3.49 41.55 -45.99
N ASP A 802 -2.35 40.94 -46.38
CA ASP A 802 -2.18 39.52 -46.56
C ASP A 802 -1.09 38.93 -45.61
N GLY A 803 -0.58 39.73 -44.70
CA GLY A 803 0.33 39.30 -43.65
C GLY A 803 -0.31 38.53 -42.53
N ALA A 804 0.52 37.80 -41.74
CA ALA A 804 0.07 37.05 -40.59
C ALA A 804 1.07 37.14 -39.40
N ALA A 805 0.58 36.94 -38.20
CA ALA A 805 1.40 36.83 -37.01
C ALA A 805 0.87 35.69 -36.13
N THR A 806 1.76 34.76 -35.75
CA THR A 806 1.47 33.64 -34.86
C THR A 806 2.18 33.90 -33.54
N VAL A 807 1.46 33.83 -32.40
CA VAL A 807 2.05 33.98 -31.07
C VAL A 807 2.39 32.61 -30.48
N ASN A 808 3.62 32.45 -29.98
CA ASN A 808 4.09 31.32 -29.23
C ASN A 808 4.26 31.75 -27.77
N VAL A 809 3.76 30.90 -26.84
CA VAL A 809 3.84 31.12 -25.41
C VAL A 809 4.94 30.21 -24.85
N GLY A 810 5.94 30.79 -24.20
CA GLY A 810 7.06 30.06 -23.59
C GLY A 810 6.73 29.55 -22.20
N ILE A 811 6.02 30.36 -21.39
CA ILE A 811 5.64 30.03 -20.02
C ILE A 811 4.15 30.36 -19.83
N GLY A 812 3.39 29.43 -19.22
CA GLY A 812 1.96 29.55 -18.91
C GLY A 812 1.25 28.21 -18.96
N ASN A 813 -0.04 28.21 -18.57
CA ASN A 813 -0.85 27.00 -18.44
C ASN A 813 -1.92 26.93 -19.53
N PRO A 814 -1.84 26.03 -20.51
CA PRO A 814 -2.86 25.89 -21.54
C PRO A 814 -4.23 25.42 -20.94
N PRO A 815 -5.37 25.71 -21.62
CA PRO A 815 -5.49 26.40 -22.90
C PRO A 815 -5.29 27.91 -22.80
N TYR A 816 -4.78 28.52 -23.90
CA TYR A 816 -4.59 29.96 -23.99
C TYR A 816 -5.71 30.62 -24.76
N THR A 817 -6.05 31.88 -24.37
CA THR A 817 -6.94 32.78 -25.11
C THR A 817 -6.16 33.97 -25.61
N TYR A 818 -6.54 34.46 -26.78
CA TYR A 818 -5.83 35.54 -27.46
C TYR A 818 -6.79 36.69 -27.74
N GLN A 819 -6.34 37.92 -27.56
CA GLN A 819 -7.09 39.14 -27.90
C GLN A 819 -6.15 40.09 -28.63
N TRP A 820 -6.31 40.15 -29.95
CA TRP A 820 -5.53 41.03 -30.81
C TRP A 820 -6.14 42.41 -30.93
N SER A 821 -5.31 43.42 -31.19
CA SER A 821 -5.75 44.78 -31.46
C SER A 821 -6.64 44.93 -32.73
N ASN A 822 -6.62 43.96 -33.63
CA ASN A 822 -7.52 43.87 -34.79
C ASN A 822 -8.80 43.05 -34.51
N SER A 823 -9.10 42.74 -33.23
CA SER A 823 -10.23 41.96 -32.77
C SER A 823 -10.16 40.45 -33.11
N SER A 824 -9.05 39.92 -33.62
CA SER A 824 -8.84 38.46 -33.74
C SER A 824 -8.72 37.84 -32.35
N THR A 825 -9.23 36.59 -32.21
CA THR A 825 -9.11 35.77 -30.98
C THR A 825 -8.35 34.47 -31.23
N ALA A 826 -7.79 34.26 -32.41
CA ALA A 826 -7.02 33.11 -32.77
C ALA A 826 -5.53 33.29 -32.38
N GLN A 827 -4.82 32.20 -32.13
CA GLN A 827 -3.36 32.16 -31.91
C GLN A 827 -2.61 32.82 -33.08
N THR A 828 -3.10 32.63 -34.32
CA THR A 828 -2.58 33.23 -35.52
C THR A 828 -3.59 34.29 -36.04
N ALA A 829 -3.19 35.56 -36.03
CA ALA A 829 -3.92 36.61 -36.69
C ALA A 829 -3.51 36.68 -38.16
N THR A 830 -4.47 36.67 -39.09
CA THR A 830 -4.25 36.75 -40.54
C THR A 830 -4.89 37.99 -41.13
N GLY A 831 -4.58 38.29 -42.35
CA GLY A 831 -5.17 39.47 -43.03
C GLY A 831 -4.61 40.79 -42.48
N LEU A 832 -3.35 40.78 -42.04
CA LEU A 832 -2.69 41.94 -41.43
C LEU A 832 -2.00 42.82 -42.49
N ALA A 833 -2.24 44.12 -42.45
CA ALA A 833 -1.40 45.10 -43.17
C ALA A 833 -0.07 45.32 -42.46
N SER A 834 0.91 45.93 -43.09
CA SER A 834 2.12 46.39 -42.39
C SER A 834 1.75 47.43 -41.34
N GLY A 835 2.21 47.25 -40.08
CA GLY A 835 1.88 48.14 -38.99
C GLY A 835 2.17 47.53 -37.60
N MET A 836 1.82 48.24 -36.57
CA MET A 836 1.96 47.80 -35.17
C MET A 836 0.70 47.06 -34.69
N TYR A 837 0.89 45.93 -34.04
CA TYR A 837 -0.18 45.14 -33.44
C TYR A 837 0.17 44.78 -32.00
N THR A 838 -0.85 44.67 -31.19
CA THR A 838 -0.76 44.17 -29.83
C THR A 838 -1.62 42.93 -29.70
N VAL A 839 -1.13 41.94 -28.97
CA VAL A 839 -1.91 40.79 -28.57
C VAL A 839 -1.80 40.57 -27.04
N THR A 840 -2.93 40.45 -26.40
CA THR A 840 -3.02 40.01 -25.02
C THR A 840 -3.27 38.50 -25.04
N VAL A 841 -2.41 37.75 -24.39
CA VAL A 841 -2.55 36.32 -24.22
C VAL A 841 -2.91 36.06 -22.75
N SER A 842 -3.97 35.26 -22.52
CA SER A 842 -4.32 34.82 -21.17
C SER A 842 -4.35 33.30 -21.11
N ASP A 843 -3.79 32.71 -20.03
CA ASP A 843 -3.78 31.30 -19.80
C ASP A 843 -5.06 30.79 -19.12
N ALA A 844 -5.15 29.46 -18.90
CA ALA A 844 -6.29 28.83 -18.23
C ALA A 844 -6.55 29.37 -16.82
N PHE A 845 -5.53 29.90 -16.16
CA PHE A 845 -5.62 30.44 -14.80
C PHE A 845 -5.94 31.94 -14.77
N GLY A 846 -6.03 32.59 -15.96
CA GLY A 846 -6.33 34.00 -16.10
C GLY A 846 -5.13 34.92 -15.90
N CYS A 847 -3.91 34.33 -15.91
CA CYS A 847 -2.69 35.12 -16.03
C CYS A 847 -2.60 35.67 -17.45
N SER A 848 -2.22 36.94 -17.61
CA SER A 848 -2.14 37.54 -18.92
C SER A 848 -0.86 38.33 -19.11
N ASP A 849 -0.37 38.34 -20.35
CA ASP A 849 0.76 39.14 -20.79
C ASP A 849 0.47 39.75 -22.15
N VAL A 850 1.22 40.78 -22.52
CA VAL A 850 0.98 41.57 -23.71
C VAL A 850 2.22 41.62 -24.59
N LEU A 851 2.08 41.15 -25.82
CA LEU A 851 3.14 41.27 -26.83
C LEU A 851 2.81 42.37 -27.81
N ASN A 852 3.74 43.33 -27.94
CA ASN A 852 3.73 44.35 -29.02
C ASN A 852 4.64 43.86 -30.14
N LEU A 853 4.14 43.89 -31.36
CA LEU A 853 4.88 43.48 -32.53
C LEU A 853 4.68 44.46 -33.71
N THR A 854 5.64 44.52 -34.57
CA THR A 854 5.59 45.33 -35.78
C THR A 854 5.70 44.40 -37.00
N LEU A 855 4.64 44.38 -37.79
CA LEU A 855 4.61 43.66 -39.06
C LEU A 855 5.18 44.53 -40.19
N GLY A 856 6.29 44.10 -40.77
CA GLY A 856 6.90 44.78 -41.92
C GLY A 856 6.15 44.47 -43.21
N SER A 857 6.43 45.29 -44.26
CA SER A 857 6.09 44.91 -45.65
C SER A 857 7.21 44.01 -46.21
N SER A 858 6.83 42.99 -46.99
CA SER A 858 7.81 42.22 -47.75
C SER A 858 8.51 43.14 -48.77
N SER A 859 9.82 43.33 -48.58
CA SER A 859 10.61 43.86 -49.71
C SER A 859 10.73 42.72 -50.71
N SER A 860 10.32 42.94 -51.94
CA SER A 860 10.62 42.01 -53.03
C SER A 860 12.15 41.95 -53.16
N THR A 861 12.79 40.92 -52.63
CA THR A 861 14.10 40.52 -53.08
C THR A 861 13.91 40.00 -54.48
N THR A 862 14.43 40.73 -55.45
CA THR A 862 14.59 40.22 -56.81
C THR A 862 15.17 38.82 -56.76
N ASP A 863 14.49 37.86 -57.37
CA ASP A 863 15.01 36.54 -57.64
C ASP A 863 16.41 36.66 -58.27
N PHE A 864 17.41 35.96 -57.71
CA PHE A 864 18.72 35.93 -58.31
C PHE A 864 18.62 35.22 -59.62
N GLU A 865 18.59 35.95 -60.73
CA GLU A 865 18.79 35.36 -62.06
C GLU A 865 20.07 34.55 -62.08
N GLY A 866 19.92 33.20 -62.24
CA GLY A 866 21.07 32.30 -62.36
C GLY A 866 21.03 31.06 -61.43
N PHE A 867 20.36 31.12 -60.32
CA PHE A 867 20.24 29.96 -59.41
C PHE A 867 18.79 29.46 -59.38
N ALA A 868 18.59 28.19 -59.77
CA ALA A 868 17.22 27.62 -59.82
C ALA A 868 16.82 26.89 -58.50
N LYS A 869 17.76 26.24 -57.85
CA LYS A 869 17.52 25.50 -56.58
C LYS A 869 18.83 25.24 -55.84
N ILE A 870 18.85 25.34 -54.52
CA ILE A 870 19.96 24.91 -53.64
C ILE A 870 19.43 24.19 -52.45
N SER A 871 19.97 23.00 -52.15
CA SER A 871 19.68 22.21 -50.97
C SER A 871 20.99 21.72 -50.30
N LEU A 872 20.93 21.62 -48.97
CA LEU A 872 21.94 21.05 -48.10
C LEU A 872 21.28 19.98 -47.23
N TYR A 873 21.78 18.73 -47.31
CA TYR A 873 21.22 17.65 -46.50
C TYR A 873 22.30 16.56 -46.21
N PRO A 874 22.15 15.92 -45.04
CA PRO A 874 21.30 16.28 -43.93
C PRO A 874 21.74 17.61 -43.28
N ASN A 875 20.80 18.35 -42.75
CA ASN A 875 21.05 19.54 -41.98
C ASN A 875 19.96 19.64 -40.89
N PRO A 876 20.22 19.35 -39.64
CA PRO A 876 21.56 19.10 -39.04
C PRO A 876 22.29 17.86 -39.58
N THR A 877 23.61 17.81 -39.36
CA THR A 877 24.47 16.69 -39.77
C THR A 877 25.39 16.26 -38.63
N SER A 878 25.66 14.96 -38.52
CA SER A 878 26.68 14.39 -37.64
C SER A 878 28.06 14.24 -38.32
N GLY A 879 28.18 14.50 -39.62
CA GLY A 879 29.46 14.36 -40.38
C GLY A 879 29.28 14.73 -41.82
N ILE A 880 28.91 13.78 -42.67
CA ILE A 880 28.84 14.01 -44.12
C ILE A 880 27.57 14.79 -44.48
N VAL A 881 27.76 15.85 -45.28
CA VAL A 881 26.67 16.67 -45.82
C VAL A 881 26.85 16.84 -47.34
N THR A 882 25.75 16.85 -48.07
CA THR A 882 25.71 17.05 -49.49
C THR A 882 25.06 18.38 -49.83
N LEU A 883 25.74 19.16 -50.66
CA LEU A 883 25.21 20.37 -51.30
C LEU A 883 24.77 20.01 -52.71
N GLU A 884 23.52 20.25 -53.02
CA GLU A 884 22.99 20.20 -54.38
C GLU A 884 22.59 21.59 -54.84
N ALA A 885 23.03 21.98 -56.04
CA ALA A 885 22.63 23.24 -56.63
C ALA A 885 22.32 23.03 -58.13
N SER A 886 21.25 23.70 -58.60
CA SER A 886 20.97 23.75 -60.06
C SER A 886 21.04 25.20 -60.54
N PHE A 887 21.60 25.40 -61.72
CA PHE A 887 21.78 26.71 -62.34
C PHE A 887 20.92 26.80 -63.59
N SER A 888 20.50 28.00 -63.94
CA SER A 888 19.68 28.26 -65.11
C SER A 888 20.49 28.17 -66.45
N ARG A 889 21.80 28.10 -66.33
CA ARG A 889 22.75 27.92 -67.43
C ARG A 889 24.05 27.28 -66.89
N THR A 890 24.83 26.71 -67.73
CA THR A 890 26.14 26.15 -67.37
C THR A 890 27.07 27.25 -66.84
N MET A 891 27.63 27.08 -65.62
CA MET A 891 28.54 28.02 -64.97
C MET A 891 29.48 27.33 -63.99
N GLU A 892 30.63 27.93 -63.73
CA GLU A 892 31.58 27.50 -62.72
C GLU A 892 31.15 28.02 -61.38
N ALA A 893 31.24 27.17 -60.37
CA ALA A 893 30.82 27.52 -59.01
C ALA A 893 31.93 27.24 -57.99
N GLN A 894 32.08 28.13 -57.03
CA GLN A 894 32.96 28.02 -55.90
C GLN A 894 32.16 27.73 -54.65
N ILE A 895 32.54 26.68 -53.89
CA ILE A 895 31.90 26.36 -52.61
C ILE A 895 32.97 26.55 -51.53
N GLU A 896 32.62 27.25 -50.50
CA GLU A 896 33.41 27.49 -49.29
C GLU A 896 32.61 27.18 -48.04
N ILE A 897 33.22 26.56 -47.05
CA ILE A 897 32.60 26.31 -45.76
C ILE A 897 33.42 27.01 -44.65
N PHE A 898 32.75 27.72 -43.81
CA PHE A 898 33.36 28.46 -42.70
C PHE A 898 32.84 27.89 -41.36
N ASN A 899 33.77 27.71 -40.41
CA ASN A 899 33.43 27.29 -39.05
C ASN A 899 32.75 28.45 -38.24
N PRO A 900 32.28 28.20 -37.01
CA PRO A 900 31.69 29.23 -36.14
C PRO A 900 32.60 30.41 -35.83
N LEU A 901 33.94 30.26 -36.00
CA LEU A 901 34.95 31.32 -35.82
C LEU A 901 35.22 32.13 -37.08
N GLY A 902 34.50 31.82 -38.20
CA GLY A 902 34.67 32.47 -39.50
C GLY A 902 35.91 32.03 -40.30
N GLN A 903 36.58 30.98 -39.90
CA GLN A 903 37.72 30.41 -40.62
C GLN A 903 37.19 29.46 -41.70
N ARG A 904 37.76 29.54 -42.92
CA ARG A 904 37.42 28.61 -44.00
C ARG A 904 38.01 27.24 -43.77
N VAL A 905 37.15 26.26 -43.61
CA VAL A 905 37.50 24.85 -43.29
C VAL A 905 37.44 23.95 -44.51
N TRP A 906 36.72 24.34 -45.53
CA TRP A 906 36.61 23.58 -46.76
C TRP A 906 36.42 24.48 -47.97
N TYR A 907 36.99 24.08 -49.16
CA TYR A 907 36.91 24.84 -50.38
C TYR A 907 37.01 23.93 -51.60
N ILE A 908 36.17 24.15 -52.60
CA ILE A 908 36.28 23.52 -53.92
C ILE A 908 35.78 24.49 -55.01
N LEU A 909 36.43 24.36 -56.22
CA LEU A 909 35.95 24.99 -57.46
C LEU A 909 35.37 23.91 -58.36
N SER A 910 34.06 24.00 -58.67
CA SER A 910 33.48 23.06 -59.65
C SER A 910 33.86 23.46 -61.10
N GLY A 911 33.98 22.48 -61.98
CA GLY A 911 33.90 22.78 -63.36
C GLY A 911 32.57 23.32 -63.81
N ALA A 912 32.46 23.88 -65.00
CA ALA A 912 31.27 24.45 -65.60
C ALA A 912 30.16 23.36 -65.69
N THR A 913 29.04 23.58 -64.94
CA THR A 913 27.89 22.63 -64.84
C THR A 913 26.56 23.37 -64.68
N GLU A 914 25.47 22.72 -65.07
CA GLU A 914 24.10 23.17 -64.75
C GLU A 914 23.54 22.52 -63.50
N GLN A 915 24.15 21.41 -63.06
CA GLN A 915 23.80 20.73 -61.80
C GLN A 915 25.09 20.40 -61.07
N LEU A 916 25.15 20.80 -59.85
CA LEU A 916 26.25 20.59 -58.93
C LEU A 916 25.75 19.71 -57.77
N SER A 917 26.44 18.60 -57.54
CA SER A 917 26.23 17.78 -56.32
C SER A 917 27.61 17.53 -55.70
N GLN A 918 27.83 18.02 -54.50
CA GLN A 918 29.11 17.96 -53.81
C GLN A 918 28.92 17.56 -52.36
N SER A 919 29.53 16.45 -51.97
CA SER A 919 29.56 16.03 -50.56
C SER A 919 30.87 16.44 -49.90
N PHE A 920 30.81 16.81 -48.65
CA PHE A 920 31.95 17.14 -47.81
C PHE A 920 31.77 16.57 -46.43
N ASP A 921 32.86 16.15 -45.81
CA ASP A 921 32.86 15.50 -44.48
C ASP A 921 33.31 16.47 -43.39
N LEU A 922 32.48 16.66 -42.39
CA LEU A 922 32.73 17.48 -41.20
C LEU A 922 32.97 16.65 -39.95
N GLU A 923 33.06 15.31 -40.04
CA GLU A 923 33.13 14.41 -38.86
C GLU A 923 34.22 14.83 -37.88
N ASN A 924 35.36 15.25 -38.36
CA ASN A 924 36.50 15.66 -37.54
C ASN A 924 36.55 17.16 -37.17
N TYR A 925 35.47 17.88 -37.41
CA TYR A 925 35.36 19.30 -37.05
C TYR A 925 34.44 19.49 -35.85
N PRO A 926 34.61 20.55 -35.02
CA PRO A 926 33.77 20.78 -33.84
C PRO A 926 32.28 20.96 -34.18
N ASP A 927 31.41 20.57 -33.23
CA ASP A 927 30.00 20.86 -33.35
C ASP A 927 29.71 22.35 -33.35
N GLY A 928 28.68 22.78 -34.07
CA GLY A 928 28.29 24.17 -34.15
C GLY A 928 27.72 24.61 -35.51
N LEU A 929 27.49 25.92 -35.64
CA LEU A 929 26.88 26.51 -36.81
C LEU A 929 27.96 26.86 -37.88
N TYR A 930 27.93 26.18 -39.01
CA TYR A 930 28.79 26.42 -40.17
C TYR A 930 28.03 27.28 -41.19
N LEU A 931 28.78 28.06 -41.96
CA LEU A 931 28.28 28.81 -43.13
C LEU A 931 28.79 28.18 -44.41
N VAL A 932 27.89 27.71 -45.24
CA VAL A 932 28.22 27.19 -46.58
C VAL A 932 27.93 28.28 -47.60
N ARG A 933 28.96 28.76 -48.26
CA ARG A 933 28.93 29.80 -49.27
C ARG A 933 29.09 29.21 -50.66
N LEU A 934 28.16 29.48 -51.53
CA LEU A 934 28.22 29.10 -52.92
C LEU A 934 28.35 30.40 -53.75
N SER A 935 29.41 30.52 -54.54
CA SER A 935 29.66 31.66 -55.43
C SER A 935 29.74 31.21 -56.87
N ALA A 936 28.99 31.85 -57.76
CA ALA A 936 29.01 31.61 -59.20
C ALA A 936 28.72 32.91 -59.95
N ASP A 937 29.41 33.19 -61.03
CA ASP A 937 29.25 34.35 -61.91
C ASP A 937 29.24 35.65 -61.17
N GLY A 938 30.17 35.79 -60.18
CA GLY A 938 30.27 37.00 -59.33
C GLY A 938 29.17 37.21 -58.30
N LYS A 939 28.24 36.30 -58.22
CA LYS A 939 27.13 36.29 -57.20
C LYS A 939 27.43 35.25 -56.14
N THR A 940 27.00 35.51 -54.90
CA THR A 940 27.26 34.66 -53.76
C THR A 940 25.98 34.41 -53.00
N LEU A 941 25.75 33.15 -52.65
CA LEU A 941 24.67 32.70 -51.75
C LEU A 941 25.28 31.95 -50.55
N THR A 942 24.77 32.23 -49.37
CA THR A 942 25.19 31.59 -48.10
C THR A 942 24.03 30.83 -47.47
N ARG A 943 24.31 29.63 -46.97
CA ARG A 943 23.37 28.78 -46.22
C ARG A 943 23.99 28.39 -44.89
N LYS A 944 23.12 28.25 -43.86
CA LYS A 944 23.52 27.75 -42.56
C LYS A 944 23.49 26.23 -42.53
N LEU A 945 24.46 25.63 -41.93
CA LEU A 945 24.57 24.19 -41.69
C LEU A 945 24.89 23.96 -40.21
N LEU A 946 24.02 23.22 -39.54
CA LEU A 946 24.24 22.83 -38.15
C LEU A 946 24.91 21.46 -38.10
N LYS A 947 26.05 21.37 -37.42
CA LYS A 947 26.71 20.10 -37.09
C LYS A 947 26.44 19.80 -35.60
N GLU A 948 25.96 18.58 -35.33
CA GLU A 948 25.61 18.03 -34.00
C GLU A 948 26.38 16.73 -33.76
#